data_739a6bd090a7b85235a4b03a748c6f84
#
_entry.id   739a6bd090a7b85235a4b03a748c6f84
#
_cell.length_a   1.000
_cell.length_b   1.000
_cell.length_c   1.000
_cell.angle_alpha   90.00
_cell.angle_beta   90.00
_cell.angle_gamma   90.00
#
_symmetry.space_group_name_H-M   'P 1'
#
loop_
_entity.id
_entity.type
_entity.pdbx_description
1 polymer ?
#
loop_
_entity_poly.entity_id
_entity_poly.type
_entity_poly.pdbx_seq_one_letter_code
_entity_poly.pdbx_strand_id
1 'polypeptide(L)'
;MALLGRRKIVEAAHDHILLMLEVPRTNDKKELAAEQMLAALHGILRPKKELKLSGTLQEHISLEVVAIGQRIRFYIWTPKHLQAFVEGQIYAQYPTVHIYEQDHDYADRHLRQTVVHSAELTLSDNETIPIKTFPSFEVDPLAAITATLAKLDKEDEEMWIQIMARPIPDDWHRKAAKVVSRIRNRQGILSGGSGELVSYAAQAFAALARPPVPGEGGKTETELSERDKSRIAAIEQKSTKLGYQVKVRFLYAGHDQHTARLRMQALVGAFKQFNTTNLNGFSAKGASFDRDKQLEYQTRFFIDSGYILNIEELASLFHLPHTSVETPNIVWATVKTAEPPANVPIAQPGHESAISLFGVTNFRGDNTIFGIYRGDRGRHVYILGQTGTGKTGSLELLTLSDIYWNQGFAVIDPHGDYAQSVLKFIPERRLEDVVYFNPADREFPIGFNPLEVIDPTLKGHISSEMVGVLKRLFADSWGPRLEYILRYTLLALLDYPDSTLLDITRMLTEKPFRQEVISHIDDPVVRNFWVNEFAAWNDKFATEAIAPVLNKVGAFTANPMVRNIIGQPKSTFNIRQIMDEGKILIVNLSRGLLGEDNAGILGAMMVTKIQLAAMSRADVPEHERRQFYLYVDEFQNFATDSFAVILSEARKYALNLTIANQYIAQMEQPVRDAVFGNVGTIVSFRVSPDDSPFLQKYFEPQFESADLIQQHNRHFVVSMTIEGEKAPAFSAKTLNLPQPVEDLTPRIVEQSRRLYSRQRADIEKIIHTAANKASAYSGQQNKPQNQPQKPPQPTKPQTKPVNNEKAGKAAAGLLRSLSPNTRPETPAKKRRRRRSRRKSTADMQHQAAVNQHSPQAVSDQEHTIRLR
;
A
#
# COMPACT_ATOMS: atom_id res chain seq x y z
N MET A 1 52.93 -7.70 -22.56
CA MET A 1 52.11 -8.79 -22.01
C MET A 1 51.14 -8.30 -20.91
N ALA A 2 51.54 -7.46 -19.94
CA ALA A 2 50.67 -6.97 -18.90
C ALA A 2 49.46 -6.14 -19.37
N LEU A 3 49.64 -5.27 -20.40
CA LEU A 3 48.53 -4.46 -20.97
C LEU A 3 47.48 -5.27 -21.75
N LEU A 4 47.94 -6.32 -22.46
CA LEU A 4 47.02 -7.24 -23.19
C LEU A 4 46.27 -8.16 -22.22
N GLY A 5 46.89 -8.54 -21.11
CA GLY A 5 46.22 -9.26 -20.03
C GLY A 5 45.13 -8.43 -19.34
N ARG A 6 45.42 -7.16 -19.05
CA ARG A 6 44.44 -6.22 -18.46
C ARG A 6 43.20 -6.00 -19.35
N ARG A 7 43.37 -5.83 -20.67
CA ARG A 7 42.25 -5.65 -21.59
C ARG A 7 41.33 -6.87 -21.64
N LYS A 8 41.88 -8.08 -21.67
CA LYS A 8 41.10 -9.33 -21.61
C LYS A 8 40.36 -9.52 -20.27
N ILE A 9 40.97 -9.08 -19.15
CA ILE A 9 40.33 -9.14 -17.83
C ILE A 9 39.15 -8.18 -17.74
N VAL A 10 39.29 -6.95 -18.25
CA VAL A 10 38.22 -5.96 -18.26
C VAL A 10 37.07 -6.39 -19.19
N GLU A 11 37.38 -6.92 -20.38
CA GLU A 11 36.38 -7.45 -21.31
C GLU A 11 35.62 -8.64 -20.71
N ALA A 12 36.26 -9.52 -19.96
CA ALA A 12 35.62 -10.65 -19.28
C ALA A 12 34.70 -10.19 -18.11
N ALA A 13 34.99 -9.07 -17.47
CA ALA A 13 34.14 -8.53 -16.37
C ALA A 13 32.79 -7.96 -16.86
N HIS A 14 32.71 -7.50 -18.11
CA HIS A 14 31.47 -6.99 -18.68
C HIS A 14 30.40 -8.07 -18.94
N ASP A 15 30.76 -9.34 -18.93
CA ASP A 15 29.85 -10.47 -19.08
C ASP A 15 29.24 -10.95 -17.72
N HIS A 16 29.42 -10.18 -16.67
CA HIS A 16 28.94 -10.50 -15.32
C HIS A 16 27.91 -9.48 -14.85
N ILE A 17 27.04 -9.92 -13.93
CA ILE A 17 26.01 -9.11 -13.30
C ILE A 17 26.10 -9.14 -11.79
N LEU A 18 25.61 -8.11 -11.14
CA LEU A 18 25.49 -8.00 -9.68
C LEU A 18 24.01 -8.09 -9.28
N LEU A 19 23.66 -9.09 -8.49
CA LEU A 19 22.32 -9.33 -7.96
C LEU A 19 22.28 -8.91 -6.49
N MET A 20 21.46 -7.94 -6.14
CA MET A 20 21.19 -7.57 -4.75
C MET A 20 20.11 -8.48 -4.18
N LEU A 21 20.33 -9.00 -2.98
CA LEU A 21 19.41 -9.92 -2.29
C LEU A 21 18.82 -9.26 -1.05
N GLU A 22 17.51 -9.18 -0.99
CA GLU A 22 16.79 -8.70 0.19
C GLU A 22 15.80 -9.76 0.67
N VAL A 23 15.88 -10.13 1.93
CA VAL A 23 14.89 -11.02 2.58
C VAL A 23 13.99 -10.22 3.52
N PRO A 24 12.72 -10.65 3.71
CA PRO A 24 11.86 -10.01 4.70
C PRO A 24 12.38 -10.28 6.13
N ARG A 25 12.07 -9.40 7.06
CA ARG A 25 12.44 -9.59 8.49
C ARG A 25 11.86 -10.87 9.10
N THR A 26 10.82 -11.41 8.51
CA THR A 26 10.18 -12.67 8.90
C THR A 26 10.88 -13.91 8.33
N ASN A 27 12.03 -13.76 7.63
CA ASN A 27 12.78 -14.88 7.09
C ASN A 27 13.20 -15.86 8.20
N ASP A 28 12.71 -17.09 8.14
CA ASP A 28 13.01 -18.18 9.08
C ASP A 28 14.10 -19.15 8.59
N LYS A 29 14.58 -18.96 7.36
CA LYS A 29 15.57 -19.81 6.72
C LYS A 29 16.95 -19.56 7.31
N LYS A 30 17.50 -20.59 7.98
CA LYS A 30 18.79 -20.57 8.66
C LYS A 30 19.92 -20.97 7.72
N GLU A 31 21.13 -21.11 8.25
CA GLU A 31 22.37 -21.41 7.55
C GLU A 31 22.30 -22.69 6.69
N LEU A 32 21.46 -23.65 7.07
CA LEU A 32 21.25 -24.89 6.29
C LEU A 32 20.68 -24.59 4.89
N ALA A 33 19.84 -23.55 4.75
CA ALA A 33 19.32 -23.13 3.45
C ALA A 33 20.48 -22.62 2.54
N ALA A 34 21.45 -21.89 3.10
CA ALA A 34 22.64 -21.47 2.37
C ALA A 34 23.53 -22.68 1.98
N GLU A 35 23.70 -23.66 2.86
CA GLU A 35 24.46 -24.90 2.54
C GLU A 35 23.80 -25.61 1.36
N GLN A 36 22.48 -25.77 1.34
CA GLN A 36 21.75 -26.40 0.24
C GLN A 36 21.83 -25.58 -1.05
N MET A 37 21.71 -24.23 -0.95
CA MET A 37 21.92 -23.33 -2.08
C MET A 37 23.30 -23.51 -2.70
N LEU A 38 24.34 -23.51 -1.87
CA LEU A 38 25.73 -23.71 -2.32
C LEU A 38 25.96 -25.11 -2.91
N ALA A 39 25.30 -26.14 -2.36
CA ALA A 39 25.36 -27.48 -2.94
C ALA A 39 24.75 -27.50 -4.35
N ALA A 40 23.66 -26.81 -4.59
CA ALA A 40 23.04 -26.68 -5.91
C ALA A 40 23.87 -25.79 -6.86
N LEU A 41 24.41 -24.68 -6.38
CA LEU A 41 25.31 -23.79 -7.15
C LEU A 41 26.61 -24.47 -7.56
N HIS A 42 27.03 -25.53 -6.87
CA HIS A 42 28.17 -26.36 -7.29
C HIS A 42 27.95 -27.00 -8.67
N GLY A 43 26.72 -27.07 -9.15
CA GLY A 43 26.36 -27.55 -10.48
C GLY A 43 26.96 -26.76 -11.65
N ILE A 44 27.55 -25.58 -11.42
CA ILE A 44 28.29 -24.83 -12.45
C ILE A 44 29.69 -25.45 -12.74
N LEU A 45 30.07 -26.53 -12.02
CA LEU A 45 31.36 -27.23 -12.22
C LEU A 45 31.43 -27.85 -13.63
N ARG A 46 32.40 -27.43 -14.41
CA ARG A 46 32.66 -27.92 -15.76
C ARG A 46 33.74 -29.04 -15.78
N PRO A 47 33.59 -30.07 -16.62
CA PRO A 47 34.55 -31.11 -16.76
C PRO A 47 35.95 -30.59 -17.18
N LYS A 48 37.02 -31.10 -16.59
CA LYS A 48 38.40 -30.69 -16.91
C LYS A 48 38.75 -30.82 -18.41
N LYS A 49 38.13 -31.76 -19.14
CA LYS A 49 38.32 -31.93 -20.57
C LYS A 49 37.76 -30.74 -21.36
N GLU A 50 36.59 -30.30 -20.97
CA GLU A 50 35.90 -29.16 -21.60
C GLU A 50 36.69 -27.85 -21.39
N LEU A 51 37.12 -27.58 -20.14
CA LEU A 51 37.95 -26.41 -19.83
C LEU A 51 39.26 -26.37 -20.62
N LYS A 52 39.90 -27.55 -20.82
CA LYS A 52 41.12 -27.66 -21.65
C LYS A 52 40.81 -27.40 -23.13
N LEU A 53 39.71 -27.89 -23.65
CA LEU A 53 39.31 -27.71 -25.07
C LEU A 53 38.93 -26.24 -25.37
N SER A 54 38.19 -25.61 -24.46
CA SER A 54 37.79 -24.21 -24.61
C SER A 54 38.88 -23.21 -24.26
N GLY A 55 39.96 -23.64 -23.55
CA GLY A 55 40.98 -22.73 -23.06
C GLY A 55 40.50 -21.74 -22.00
N THR A 56 39.32 -22.01 -21.40
CA THR A 56 38.67 -21.15 -20.39
C THR A 56 39.01 -21.64 -18.97
N LEU A 57 38.90 -20.73 -18.01
CA LEU A 57 38.98 -21.09 -16.58
C LEU A 57 37.59 -21.54 -16.08
N GLN A 58 37.59 -22.31 -14.99
CA GLN A 58 36.36 -22.61 -14.26
C GLN A 58 35.75 -21.31 -13.75
N GLU A 59 34.47 -21.07 -14.05
CA GLU A 59 33.72 -19.94 -13.57
C GLU A 59 33.54 -19.96 -12.05
N HIS A 60 33.41 -18.80 -11.46
CA HIS A 60 33.19 -18.60 -10.04
C HIS A 60 32.06 -17.61 -9.80
N ILE A 61 31.51 -17.61 -8.61
CA ILE A 61 30.58 -16.62 -8.09
C ILE A 61 31.27 -15.85 -6.97
N SER A 62 30.79 -14.62 -6.70
CA SER A 62 31.20 -13.88 -5.52
C SER A 62 29.98 -13.62 -4.62
N LEU A 63 30.07 -14.03 -3.37
CA LEU A 63 29.08 -13.81 -2.33
C LEU A 63 29.55 -12.60 -1.52
N GLU A 64 28.75 -11.55 -1.44
CA GLU A 64 29.24 -10.25 -0.97
C GLU A 64 28.35 -9.65 0.10
N VAL A 65 28.97 -9.10 1.14
CA VAL A 65 28.30 -8.31 2.18
C VAL A 65 28.93 -6.93 2.20
N VAL A 66 28.13 -5.91 1.91
CA VAL A 66 28.64 -4.56 1.65
C VAL A 66 27.88 -3.55 2.50
N ALA A 67 28.63 -2.74 3.23
CA ALA A 67 28.07 -1.62 4.01
C ALA A 67 28.51 -0.30 3.38
N ILE A 68 27.57 0.49 2.92
CA ILE A 68 27.74 1.81 2.31
C ILE A 68 26.69 2.74 2.87
N GLY A 69 27.06 3.93 3.34
CA GLY A 69 26.14 4.90 3.93
C GLY A 69 25.35 4.30 5.10
N GLN A 70 26.01 3.53 5.97
CA GLN A 70 25.46 2.78 7.10
C GLN A 70 24.43 1.68 6.71
N ARG A 71 24.23 1.38 5.42
CA ARG A 71 23.29 0.35 4.96
C ARG A 71 24.03 -0.92 4.57
N ILE A 72 23.67 -2.04 5.20
CA ILE A 72 24.25 -3.35 4.94
C ILE A 72 23.38 -4.07 3.90
N ARG A 73 23.99 -4.49 2.79
CA ARG A 73 23.35 -5.19 1.69
C ARG A 73 24.10 -6.49 1.37
N PHE A 74 23.36 -7.45 0.84
CA PHE A 74 23.83 -8.74 0.40
C PHE A 74 23.77 -8.82 -1.11
N TYR A 75 24.86 -9.30 -1.74
CA TYR A 75 24.94 -9.42 -3.19
C TYR A 75 25.50 -10.77 -3.61
N ILE A 76 25.14 -11.18 -4.82
CA ILE A 76 25.81 -12.25 -5.57
C ILE A 76 26.24 -11.68 -6.92
N TRP A 77 27.55 -11.77 -7.20
CA TRP A 77 28.10 -11.45 -8.50
C TRP A 77 28.30 -12.75 -9.28
N THR A 78 27.83 -12.83 -10.52
CA THR A 78 27.77 -14.05 -11.31
C THR A 78 27.92 -13.77 -12.81
N PRO A 79 28.41 -14.72 -13.64
CA PRO A 79 28.33 -14.61 -15.08
C PRO A 79 26.87 -14.44 -15.54
N LYS A 80 26.65 -13.55 -16.50
CA LYS A 80 25.31 -13.20 -16.99
C LYS A 80 24.54 -14.41 -17.53
N HIS A 81 25.20 -15.32 -18.25
CA HIS A 81 24.56 -16.52 -18.79
C HIS A 81 24.11 -17.53 -17.71
N LEU A 82 24.60 -17.40 -16.46
CA LEU A 82 24.20 -18.23 -15.32
C LEU A 82 23.11 -17.56 -14.47
N GLN A 83 22.66 -16.35 -14.80
CA GLN A 83 21.70 -15.58 -14.01
C GLN A 83 20.46 -16.40 -13.63
N ALA A 84 19.74 -16.91 -14.61
CA ALA A 84 18.51 -17.68 -14.38
C ALA A 84 18.75 -18.93 -13.50
N PHE A 85 19.89 -19.60 -13.68
CA PHE A 85 20.26 -20.74 -12.84
C PHE A 85 20.52 -20.31 -11.40
N VAL A 86 21.32 -19.26 -11.19
CA VAL A 86 21.65 -18.74 -9.84
C VAL A 86 20.40 -18.26 -9.13
N GLU A 87 19.57 -17.46 -9.78
CA GLU A 87 18.28 -17.00 -9.23
C GLU A 87 17.37 -18.17 -8.85
N GLY A 88 17.26 -19.17 -9.71
CA GLY A 88 16.47 -20.37 -9.45
C GLY A 88 16.91 -21.13 -8.21
N GLN A 89 18.25 -21.26 -7.98
CA GLN A 89 18.78 -21.93 -6.79
C GLN A 89 18.57 -21.10 -5.51
N ILE A 90 18.67 -19.78 -5.62
CA ILE A 90 18.37 -18.88 -4.49
C ILE A 90 16.88 -18.99 -4.12
N TYR A 91 15.96 -18.87 -5.09
CA TYR A 91 14.52 -18.99 -4.84
C TYR A 91 14.10 -20.35 -4.27
N ALA A 92 14.79 -21.44 -4.67
CA ALA A 92 14.51 -22.78 -4.15
C ALA A 92 14.73 -22.88 -2.63
N GLN A 93 15.69 -22.14 -2.08
CA GLN A 93 16.02 -22.17 -0.65
C GLN A 93 15.46 -20.98 0.12
N TYR A 94 15.32 -19.82 -0.53
CA TYR A 94 14.78 -18.57 0.01
C TYR A 94 13.59 -18.08 -0.85
N PRO A 95 12.44 -18.73 -0.75
CA PRO A 95 11.31 -18.46 -1.64
C PRO A 95 10.75 -17.02 -1.53
N THR A 96 11.00 -16.35 -0.41
CA THR A 96 10.54 -14.97 -0.14
C THR A 96 11.59 -13.90 -0.39
N VAL A 97 12.78 -14.27 -0.92
CA VAL A 97 13.83 -13.31 -1.25
C VAL A 97 13.44 -12.45 -2.44
N HIS A 98 13.82 -11.19 -2.39
CA HIS A 98 13.73 -10.28 -3.54
C HIS A 98 15.13 -10.18 -4.16
N ILE A 99 15.22 -10.43 -5.46
CA ILE A 99 16.45 -10.33 -6.23
C ILE A 99 16.33 -9.15 -7.19
N TYR A 100 17.30 -8.23 -7.12
CA TYR A 100 17.37 -7.05 -7.99
C TYR A 100 18.67 -7.04 -8.75
N GLU A 101 18.62 -7.10 -10.08
CA GLU A 101 19.77 -6.81 -10.93
C GLU A 101 20.14 -5.33 -10.75
N GLN A 102 21.43 -5.07 -10.52
CA GLN A 102 21.92 -3.71 -10.31
C GLN A 102 22.47 -3.15 -11.62
N ASP A 103 21.95 -1.98 -12.03
CA ASP A 103 22.42 -1.25 -13.22
C ASP A 103 23.88 -0.79 -13.08
N HIS A 104 24.30 -0.56 -11.85
CA HIS A 104 25.66 -0.09 -11.52
C HIS A 104 26.26 -0.93 -10.41
N ASP A 105 27.45 -1.46 -10.65
CA ASP A 105 28.21 -2.15 -9.63
C ASP A 105 28.73 -1.16 -8.56
N TYR A 106 28.53 -1.51 -7.30
CA TYR A 106 29.04 -0.68 -6.20
C TYR A 106 30.57 -0.52 -6.24
N ALA A 107 31.31 -1.52 -6.78
CA ALA A 107 32.75 -1.51 -6.90
C ALA A 107 33.28 -0.61 -8.04
N ASP A 108 32.45 -0.25 -9.01
CA ASP A 108 32.82 0.64 -10.13
C ASP A 108 32.84 2.12 -9.74
N ARG A 109 32.29 2.44 -8.58
CA ARG A 109 32.25 3.81 -8.08
C ARG A 109 33.68 4.32 -7.80
N HIS A 110 33.91 5.57 -8.14
CA HIS A 110 35.11 6.23 -7.69
C HIS A 110 35.05 6.44 -6.18
N LEU A 111 35.99 5.82 -5.45
CA LEU A 111 36.11 6.00 -4.01
C LEU A 111 36.52 7.45 -3.73
N ARG A 112 35.62 8.21 -3.10
CA ARG A 112 35.85 9.60 -2.72
C ARG A 112 36.71 9.73 -1.46
N GLN A 113 36.82 8.63 -0.73
CA GLN A 113 37.57 8.54 0.51
C GLN A 113 39.07 8.63 0.25
N THR A 114 39.78 9.31 1.17
CA THR A 114 41.22 9.55 1.05
C THR A 114 42.06 8.38 1.55
N VAL A 115 41.48 7.51 2.37
CA VAL A 115 42.13 6.36 3.00
C VAL A 115 41.42 5.09 2.62
N VAL A 116 42.12 4.21 1.92
CA VAL A 116 41.60 2.87 1.55
C VAL A 116 42.53 1.79 2.09
N HIS A 117 41.97 0.85 2.84
CA HIS A 117 42.65 -0.30 3.37
C HIS A 117 42.08 -1.58 2.78
N SER A 118 42.93 -2.52 2.39
CA SER A 118 42.52 -3.84 1.95
C SER A 118 43.19 -4.94 2.76
N ALA A 119 42.51 -6.07 2.90
CA ALA A 119 43.07 -7.28 3.49
C ALA A 119 42.51 -8.53 2.80
N GLU A 120 43.31 -9.59 2.81
CA GLU A 120 42.85 -10.91 2.34
C GLU A 120 43.00 -11.92 3.49
N LEU A 121 41.95 -12.73 3.70
CA LEU A 121 42.00 -13.84 4.66
C LEU A 121 42.74 -15.04 4.07
N THR A 122 43.59 -15.65 4.88
CA THR A 122 44.26 -16.91 4.58
C THR A 122 44.03 -17.90 5.71
N LEU A 123 44.03 -19.19 5.43
CA LEU A 123 43.97 -20.20 6.48
C LEU A 123 45.24 -20.24 7.30
N SER A 124 45.14 -20.48 8.59
CA SER A 124 46.26 -20.58 9.52
C SER A 124 46.95 -21.94 9.46
N ASP A 125 46.29 -22.99 8.98
CA ASP A 125 46.81 -24.36 8.84
C ASP A 125 46.37 -24.95 7.48
N ASN A 126 46.62 -26.22 7.26
CA ASN A 126 46.33 -26.93 6.02
C ASN A 126 44.85 -26.83 5.65
N GLU A 127 44.57 -26.58 4.38
CA GLU A 127 43.20 -26.37 3.84
C GLU A 127 42.25 -27.58 4.00
N THR A 128 42.77 -28.78 4.29
CA THR A 128 41.96 -29.99 4.54
C THR A 128 41.39 -30.04 5.96
N ILE A 129 41.91 -29.21 6.88
CA ILE A 129 41.44 -29.11 8.24
C ILE A 129 40.33 -28.07 8.27
N PRO A 130 39.12 -28.40 8.81
CA PRO A 130 38.00 -27.47 8.80
C PRO A 130 38.18 -26.29 9.76
N ILE A 131 37.54 -25.19 9.47
CA ILE A 131 37.23 -24.11 10.41
C ILE A 131 36.04 -24.50 11.28
N LYS A 132 35.70 -23.71 12.31
CA LYS A 132 34.45 -23.86 13.06
C LYS A 132 33.28 -23.54 12.18
N THR A 133 32.23 -24.39 12.16
CA THR A 133 31.04 -24.27 11.31
C THR A 133 29.77 -23.99 12.13
N PHE A 134 28.70 -23.53 11.46
CA PHE A 134 27.47 -23.07 12.07
C PHE A 134 26.80 -24.04 13.07
N PRO A 135 26.87 -25.38 12.94
CA PRO A 135 26.32 -26.29 13.93
C PRO A 135 26.98 -26.19 15.32
N SER A 136 28.17 -25.60 15.38
CA SER A 136 28.95 -25.44 16.62
C SER A 136 28.79 -24.05 17.25
N PHE A 137 27.95 -23.16 16.70
CA PHE A 137 27.69 -21.84 17.24
C PHE A 137 26.33 -21.83 17.98
N GLU A 138 26.28 -21.15 19.11
CA GLU A 138 25.05 -20.90 19.85
C GLU A 138 24.26 -19.72 19.27
N VAL A 139 24.97 -18.76 18.67
CA VAL A 139 24.43 -17.55 18.04
C VAL A 139 24.90 -17.53 16.59
N ASP A 140 24.05 -17.06 15.69
CA ASP A 140 24.34 -16.89 14.27
C ASP A 140 25.70 -16.19 14.05
N PRO A 141 26.65 -16.80 13.35
CA PRO A 141 27.97 -16.20 13.10
C PRO A 141 27.89 -14.91 12.26
N LEU A 142 26.87 -14.72 11.45
CA LEU A 142 26.63 -13.50 10.69
C LEU A 142 26.37 -12.29 11.59
N ALA A 143 25.78 -12.50 12.77
CA ALA A 143 25.48 -11.42 13.70
C ALA A 143 26.73 -10.61 14.12
N ALA A 144 27.85 -11.29 14.38
CA ALA A 144 29.10 -10.61 14.74
C ALA A 144 29.70 -9.80 13.57
N ILE A 145 29.57 -10.32 12.35
CA ILE A 145 30.05 -9.69 11.12
C ILE A 145 29.19 -8.44 10.84
N THR A 146 27.87 -8.59 10.82
CA THR A 146 26.96 -7.47 10.53
C THR A 146 26.98 -6.42 11.63
N ALA A 147 27.11 -6.80 12.92
CA ALA A 147 27.29 -5.86 14.03
C ALA A 147 28.58 -5.01 13.87
N THR A 148 29.62 -5.56 13.29
CA THR A 148 30.84 -4.79 12.98
C THR A 148 30.60 -3.80 11.84
N LEU A 149 29.88 -4.21 10.80
CA LEU A 149 29.50 -3.36 9.66
C LEU A 149 28.53 -2.23 10.07
N ALA A 150 27.62 -2.51 11.01
CA ALA A 150 26.66 -1.53 11.51
C ALA A 150 27.28 -0.36 12.31
N LYS A 151 28.56 -0.48 12.69
CA LYS A 151 29.29 0.53 13.47
C LYS A 151 30.04 1.56 12.61
N LEU A 152 29.78 1.64 11.33
CA LEU A 152 30.25 2.71 10.49
C LEU A 152 29.55 4.00 10.92
N ASP A 153 30.30 5.00 11.42
CA ASP A 153 29.73 6.20 12.07
C ASP A 153 29.38 7.32 11.08
N LYS A 154 29.94 7.28 9.88
CA LYS A 154 29.81 8.32 8.86
C LYS A 154 29.12 7.76 7.61
N GLU A 155 28.32 8.58 6.98
CA GLU A 155 27.60 8.18 5.74
C GLU A 155 28.56 7.87 4.58
N ASP A 156 29.78 8.43 4.61
CA ASP A 156 30.82 8.26 3.59
C ASP A 156 31.82 7.14 3.90
N GLU A 157 31.71 6.44 5.05
CA GLU A 157 32.48 5.23 5.32
C GLU A 157 31.89 4.02 4.58
N GLU A 158 32.80 3.21 3.99
CA GLU A 158 32.41 1.99 3.28
C GLU A 158 33.22 0.80 3.75
N MET A 159 32.58 -0.38 3.80
CA MET A 159 33.23 -1.63 4.12
C MET A 159 32.66 -2.77 3.28
N TRP A 160 33.51 -3.47 2.57
CA TRP A 160 33.14 -4.54 1.64
C TRP A 160 33.78 -5.87 2.06
N ILE A 161 32.97 -6.92 1.97
CA ILE A 161 33.41 -8.32 2.15
C ILE A 161 33.06 -9.02 0.85
N GLN A 162 34.09 -9.55 0.14
CA GLN A 162 33.91 -10.34 -1.07
C GLN A 162 34.40 -11.77 -0.81
N ILE A 163 33.55 -12.77 -0.97
CA ILE A 163 33.81 -14.18 -0.80
C ILE A 163 33.67 -14.85 -2.17
N MET A 164 34.74 -14.91 -2.91
CA MET A 164 34.79 -15.57 -4.21
C MET A 164 34.83 -17.07 -4.04
N ALA A 165 33.94 -17.79 -4.68
CA ALA A 165 33.77 -19.24 -4.57
C ALA A 165 33.75 -19.89 -5.96
N ARG A 166 34.71 -20.75 -6.22
CA ARG A 166 34.87 -21.53 -7.44
C ARG A 166 34.69 -23.01 -7.13
N PRO A 167 33.70 -23.70 -7.70
CA PRO A 167 33.51 -25.13 -7.43
C PRO A 167 34.71 -25.95 -7.95
N ILE A 168 35.04 -26.98 -7.20
CA ILE A 168 36.18 -27.89 -7.54
C ILE A 168 35.70 -29.34 -7.58
N PRO A 169 36.29 -30.17 -8.45
CA PRO A 169 35.99 -31.60 -8.48
C PRO A 169 36.50 -32.31 -7.23
N ASP A 170 35.98 -33.48 -6.91
CA ASP A 170 36.22 -34.26 -5.71
C ASP A 170 37.67 -34.76 -5.54
N ASP A 171 38.55 -34.47 -6.49
CA ASP A 171 40.01 -34.81 -6.41
C ASP A 171 40.71 -34.31 -5.13
N TRP A 172 40.18 -33.26 -4.48
CA TRP A 172 40.70 -32.72 -3.24
C TRP A 172 40.55 -33.69 -2.06
N HIS A 173 39.58 -34.63 -2.09
CA HIS A 173 39.42 -35.68 -1.09
C HIS A 173 40.70 -36.56 -0.98
N ARG A 174 41.45 -36.73 -2.09
CA ARG A 174 42.75 -37.42 -2.06
C ARG A 174 43.81 -36.67 -1.26
N LYS A 175 43.72 -35.31 -1.24
CA LYS A 175 44.60 -34.49 -0.39
C LYS A 175 44.26 -34.72 1.09
N ALA A 176 42.97 -34.72 1.42
CA ALA A 176 42.50 -34.99 2.77
C ALA A 176 42.92 -36.38 3.27
N ALA A 177 42.72 -37.42 2.47
CA ALA A 177 43.15 -38.78 2.81
C ALA A 177 44.68 -38.88 3.04
N LYS A 178 45.47 -38.15 2.28
CA LYS A 178 46.95 -38.08 2.48
C LYS A 178 47.32 -37.40 3.81
N VAL A 179 46.55 -36.35 4.21
CA VAL A 179 46.79 -35.67 5.49
C VAL A 179 46.39 -36.57 6.64
N VAL A 180 45.23 -37.25 6.58
CA VAL A 180 44.80 -38.24 7.58
C VAL A 180 45.84 -39.37 7.72
N SER A 181 46.33 -39.94 6.60
CA SER A 181 47.36 -41.00 6.66
C SER A 181 48.66 -40.49 7.28
N ARG A 182 49.07 -39.24 7.01
CA ARG A 182 50.23 -38.62 7.67
C ARG A 182 50.05 -38.44 9.17
N ILE A 183 48.89 -38.04 9.62
CA ILE A 183 48.58 -37.89 11.05
C ILE A 183 48.62 -39.29 11.70
N ARG A 184 48.01 -40.32 11.09
CA ARG A 184 48.01 -41.70 11.57
C ARG A 184 49.44 -42.28 11.61
N ASN A 185 50.30 -41.94 10.61
CA ASN A 185 51.68 -42.46 10.50
C ASN A 185 52.69 -41.57 11.23
N ARG A 186 52.38 -40.42 11.76
CA ARG A 186 53.28 -39.49 12.46
C ARG A 186 53.81 -39.99 13.76
N GLN A 187 53.42 -41.17 14.20
CA GLN A 187 54.00 -41.88 15.33
C GLN A 187 55.41 -42.40 15.06
N GLY A 188 55.91 -42.34 13.80
CA GLY A 188 57.31 -42.74 13.47
C GLY A 188 58.30 -41.59 13.33
N ILE A 189 57.84 -40.31 13.37
CA ILE A 189 58.75 -39.18 13.10
C ILE A 189 58.38 -38.00 14.05
N LEU A 190 59.11 -37.94 15.14
CA LEU A 190 59.14 -36.77 16.01
C LEU A 190 59.87 -35.61 15.33
N SER A 191 59.15 -34.43 15.28
CA SER A 191 59.68 -33.10 15.01
C SER A 191 60.36 -32.81 13.67
N GLY A 192 59.61 -32.18 12.74
CA GLY A 192 60.19 -31.48 11.60
C GLY A 192 60.73 -30.11 11.97
N GLY A 193 61.93 -30.04 12.39
CA GLY A 193 62.73 -28.85 12.36
C GLY A 193 64.01 -29.22 11.51
N SER A 194 64.65 -28.22 10.92
CA SER A 194 65.84 -28.33 9.97
C SER A 194 67.00 -29.23 10.33
N GLY A 195 66.71 -30.35 10.98
CA GLY A 195 67.62 -31.38 11.40
C GLY A 195 67.35 -32.78 10.86
N GLU A 196 66.36 -32.99 9.97
CA GLU A 196 65.84 -34.30 9.57
C GLU A 196 66.90 -35.16 8.81
N LEU A 197 67.73 -34.52 8.02
CA LEU A 197 68.83 -35.27 7.30
C LEU A 197 69.90 -35.79 8.20
N VAL A 198 70.14 -35.11 9.34
CA VAL A 198 71.24 -35.55 10.27
C VAL A 198 70.74 -36.68 11.19
N SER A 199 69.43 -36.71 11.54
CA SER A 199 68.89 -37.76 12.41
C SER A 199 68.71 -39.10 11.70
N TYR A 200 68.42 -39.12 10.39
CA TYR A 200 68.29 -40.33 9.59
C TYR A 200 69.71 -41.00 9.42
N ALA A 201 70.74 -40.21 9.22
CA ALA A 201 72.15 -40.73 9.14
C ALA A 201 72.60 -41.25 10.51
N ALA A 202 72.22 -40.59 11.62
CA ALA A 202 72.62 -41.06 12.96
C ALA A 202 71.86 -42.34 13.39
N GLN A 203 70.55 -42.49 13.00
CA GLN A 203 69.79 -43.73 13.28
C GLN A 203 70.29 -44.92 12.39
N ALA A 204 70.66 -44.70 11.13
CA ALA A 204 71.23 -45.72 10.26
C ALA A 204 72.59 -46.20 10.79
N PHE A 205 73.35 -45.27 11.33
CA PHE A 205 74.68 -45.66 11.95
C PHE A 205 74.49 -46.41 13.28
N ALA A 206 73.49 -46.05 14.10
CA ALA A 206 73.19 -46.73 15.37
C ALA A 206 72.62 -48.14 15.14
N ALA A 207 71.90 -48.39 14.04
CA ALA A 207 71.33 -49.68 13.67
C ALA A 207 72.40 -50.64 13.15
N LEU A 208 73.51 -50.13 12.64
CA LEU A 208 74.66 -50.94 12.21
C LEU A 208 75.57 -51.36 13.36
N ALA A 209 75.42 -50.77 14.54
CA ALA A 209 76.33 -51.03 15.69
C ALA A 209 75.79 -51.96 16.78
N ARG A 210 74.51 -52.53 16.67
CA ARG A 210 73.90 -53.44 17.62
C ARG A 210 73.51 -54.78 16.96
N PRO A 211 73.88 -55.92 17.48
CA PRO A 211 73.45 -57.23 16.97
C PRO A 211 71.93 -57.40 17.34
N PRO A 212 71.18 -58.16 16.53
CA PRO A 212 69.72 -58.36 16.78
C PRO A 212 69.52 -59.27 18.01
N VAL A 213 68.83 -58.83 19.01
CA VAL A 213 68.27 -59.62 20.12
C VAL A 213 66.92 -60.20 19.65
N PRO A 214 66.75 -61.51 19.64
CA PRO A 214 65.50 -62.16 19.31
C PRO A 214 64.52 -62.07 20.51
N GLY A 215 63.37 -61.44 20.29
CA GLY A 215 62.26 -61.61 21.19
C GLY A 215 61.59 -60.34 21.80
N GLU A 216 61.36 -59.34 20.98
CA GLU A 216 60.28 -58.36 21.36
C GLU A 216 59.57 -57.82 20.09
N GLY A 217 58.72 -58.64 19.55
CA GLY A 217 57.75 -58.22 18.49
C GLY A 217 56.47 -57.71 19.07
N GLY A 218 56.56 -56.75 19.96
CA GLY A 218 55.40 -55.99 20.40
C GLY A 218 55.28 -54.70 19.57
N LYS A 219 54.44 -54.73 18.52
CA LYS A 219 53.91 -53.47 17.98
C LYS A 219 53.10 -52.82 19.07
N THR A 220 53.76 -51.97 19.86
CA THR A 220 53.02 -51.01 20.67
C THR A 220 52.24 -50.13 19.68
N GLU A 221 50.96 -50.42 19.50
CA GLU A 221 50.00 -49.48 18.94
C GLU A 221 49.92 -48.29 19.95
N THR A 222 50.76 -47.31 19.69
CA THR A 222 50.65 -46.04 20.45
C THR A 222 49.34 -45.44 20.11
N GLU A 223 48.42 -45.37 21.05
CA GLU A 223 47.09 -44.74 20.87
C GLU A 223 47.28 -43.31 20.40
N LEU A 224 46.52 -42.95 19.35
CA LEU A 224 46.41 -41.56 18.86
C LEU A 224 45.97 -40.63 19.99
N SER A 225 46.63 -39.47 20.10
CA SER A 225 46.15 -38.46 21.05
C SER A 225 44.67 -38.10 20.77
N GLU A 226 43.91 -37.81 21.79
CA GLU A 226 42.49 -37.39 21.61
C GLU A 226 42.35 -36.18 20.68
N ARG A 227 43.38 -35.32 20.64
CA ARG A 227 43.50 -34.22 19.70
C ARG A 227 43.65 -34.70 18.26
N ASP A 228 44.48 -35.70 17.99
CA ASP A 228 44.67 -36.23 16.64
C ASP A 228 43.46 -37.05 16.18
N LYS A 229 42.78 -37.80 17.08
CA LYS A 229 41.52 -38.49 16.80
C LYS A 229 40.45 -37.50 16.38
N SER A 230 40.25 -36.41 17.17
CA SER A 230 39.29 -35.34 16.88
C SER A 230 39.60 -34.64 15.55
N ARG A 231 40.88 -34.38 15.26
CA ARG A 231 41.34 -33.74 14.02
C ARG A 231 41.12 -34.63 12.78
N ILE A 232 41.36 -35.92 12.89
CA ILE A 232 41.08 -36.91 11.84
C ILE A 232 39.56 -36.95 11.55
N ALA A 233 38.75 -37.09 12.58
CA ALA A 233 37.30 -37.13 12.45
C ALA A 233 36.77 -35.86 11.74
N ALA A 234 37.26 -34.68 12.12
CA ALA A 234 36.89 -33.42 11.50
C ALA A 234 37.31 -33.33 10.01
N ILE A 235 38.53 -33.81 9.64
CA ILE A 235 38.98 -33.87 8.24
C ILE A 235 38.10 -34.83 7.44
N GLU A 236 37.82 -36.01 8.00
CA GLU A 236 36.96 -37.00 7.35
C GLU A 236 35.54 -36.43 7.14
N GLN A 237 34.95 -35.78 8.15
CA GLN A 237 33.64 -35.10 8.03
C GLN A 237 33.68 -33.99 6.96
N LYS A 238 34.69 -33.13 6.95
CA LYS A 238 34.84 -32.10 5.91
C LYS A 238 34.86 -32.73 4.51
N SER A 239 35.51 -33.88 4.36
CA SER A 239 35.65 -34.58 3.09
C SER A 239 34.38 -35.26 2.58
N THR A 240 33.29 -35.34 3.36
CA THR A 240 32.02 -35.91 2.91
C THR A 240 31.16 -34.91 2.10
N LYS A 241 31.55 -33.64 2.07
CA LYS A 241 30.80 -32.56 1.46
C LYS A 241 31.51 -32.01 0.21
N LEU A 242 30.71 -31.35 -0.67
CA LEU A 242 31.22 -30.67 -1.87
C LEU A 242 32.20 -29.56 -1.51
N GLY A 243 33.20 -29.35 -2.31
CA GLY A 243 34.29 -28.39 -2.06
C GLY A 243 34.30 -27.22 -3.02
N TYR A 244 34.67 -26.06 -2.51
CA TYR A 244 34.90 -24.84 -3.26
C TYR A 244 36.35 -24.37 -3.02
N GLN A 245 36.97 -23.82 -4.05
CA GLN A 245 38.15 -23.01 -3.91
C GLN A 245 37.69 -21.58 -3.58
N VAL A 246 38.13 -21.05 -2.46
CA VAL A 246 37.59 -19.81 -1.88
C VAL A 246 38.69 -18.79 -1.67
N LYS A 247 38.34 -17.51 -1.86
CA LYS A 247 39.16 -16.36 -1.53
C LYS A 247 38.26 -15.30 -0.86
N VAL A 248 38.65 -14.82 0.32
CA VAL A 248 37.93 -13.82 1.08
C VAL A 248 38.74 -12.54 1.14
N ARG A 249 38.14 -11.43 0.68
CA ARG A 249 38.77 -10.10 0.65
C ARG A 249 37.95 -9.10 1.43
N PHE A 250 38.64 -8.18 2.08
CA PHE A 250 38.01 -7.04 2.80
C PHE A 250 38.55 -5.73 2.24
N LEU A 251 37.69 -4.77 2.08
CA LEU A 251 38.03 -3.40 1.77
C LEU A 251 37.31 -2.46 2.77
N TYR A 252 38.05 -1.50 3.27
CA TYR A 252 37.54 -0.35 4.01
C TYR A 252 37.97 0.93 3.31
N ALA A 253 37.02 1.88 3.15
CA ALA A 253 37.30 3.20 2.65
C ALA A 253 36.74 4.24 3.63
N GLY A 254 37.54 5.25 3.96
CA GLY A 254 37.20 6.34 4.90
C GLY A 254 38.19 7.48 4.81
N HIS A 255 38.18 8.38 5.79
CA HIS A 255 38.99 9.61 5.76
C HIS A 255 40.13 9.63 6.77
N ASP A 256 40.12 8.75 7.77
CA ASP A 256 41.13 8.72 8.83
C ASP A 256 41.87 7.39 8.89
N GLN A 257 43.23 7.43 8.87
CA GLN A 257 44.12 6.28 8.89
C GLN A 257 44.02 5.44 10.18
N HIS A 258 43.77 6.11 11.33
CA HIS A 258 43.67 5.41 12.60
C HIS A 258 42.36 4.63 12.67
N THR A 259 41.25 5.28 12.32
CA THR A 259 39.92 4.68 12.22
C THR A 259 39.94 3.50 11.24
N ALA A 260 40.58 3.64 10.08
CA ALA A 260 40.71 2.59 9.08
C ALA A 260 41.37 1.32 9.65
N ARG A 261 42.46 1.47 10.43
CA ARG A 261 43.13 0.35 11.10
C ARG A 261 42.21 -0.33 12.12
N LEU A 262 41.51 0.47 12.95
CA LEU A 262 40.59 -0.05 13.97
C LEU A 262 39.40 -0.80 13.34
N ARG A 263 38.77 -0.22 12.29
CA ARG A 263 37.66 -0.85 11.57
C ARG A 263 38.07 -2.17 10.91
N MET A 264 39.24 -2.17 10.22
CA MET A 264 39.75 -3.38 9.59
C MET A 264 40.14 -4.44 10.65
N GLN A 265 40.74 -4.03 11.76
CA GLN A 265 41.08 -4.94 12.88
C GLN A 265 39.79 -5.53 13.52
N ALA A 266 38.74 -4.74 13.67
CA ALA A 266 37.45 -5.19 14.19
C ALA A 266 36.81 -6.24 13.26
N LEU A 267 36.81 -5.99 11.93
CA LEU A 267 36.29 -6.93 10.95
C LEU A 267 37.07 -8.26 10.95
N VAL A 268 38.43 -8.20 10.92
CA VAL A 268 39.26 -9.41 11.04
C VAL A 268 38.99 -10.10 12.37
N GLY A 269 38.78 -9.36 13.44
CA GLY A 269 38.35 -9.86 14.76
C GLY A 269 37.07 -10.66 14.73
N ALA A 270 36.05 -10.16 13.99
CA ALA A 270 34.76 -10.86 13.83
C ALA A 270 34.94 -12.23 13.13
N PHE A 271 35.89 -12.36 12.20
CA PHE A 271 36.22 -13.65 11.56
C PHE A 271 37.02 -14.60 12.44
N LYS A 272 37.64 -14.14 13.54
CA LYS A 272 38.34 -15.04 14.49
C LYS A 272 37.38 -15.97 15.25
N GLN A 273 36.09 -15.72 15.24
CA GLN A 273 35.09 -16.65 15.82
C GLN A 273 35.12 -18.04 15.15
N PHE A 274 35.57 -18.12 13.90
CA PHE A 274 35.72 -19.36 13.16
C PHE A 274 37.02 -20.14 13.52
N ASN A 275 37.88 -19.52 14.32
CA ASN A 275 39.16 -20.12 14.72
C ASN A 275 38.99 -21.04 15.93
N THR A 276 39.61 -22.18 15.93
CA THR A 276 39.69 -23.08 17.08
C THR A 276 41.12 -23.56 17.31
N THR A 277 41.45 -23.89 18.55
CA THR A 277 42.79 -24.34 18.93
C THR A 277 43.17 -25.72 18.35
N ASN A 278 42.16 -26.53 18.02
CA ASN A 278 42.36 -27.90 17.53
C ASN A 278 42.15 -28.07 16.02
N LEU A 279 41.45 -27.13 15.40
CA LEU A 279 41.16 -27.14 13.97
C LEU A 279 41.83 -25.94 13.29
N ASN A 280 41.29 -25.52 12.16
CA ASN A 280 41.86 -24.41 11.40
C ASN A 280 41.26 -23.05 11.88
N GLY A 281 41.67 -21.98 11.24
CA GLY A 281 41.18 -20.63 11.46
C GLY A 281 41.71 -19.66 10.40
N PHE A 282 41.31 -18.41 10.54
CA PHE A 282 41.72 -17.34 9.63
C PHE A 282 42.82 -16.47 10.22
N SER A 283 43.75 -16.06 9.35
CA SER A 283 44.69 -14.97 9.55
C SER A 283 44.55 -13.97 8.41
N ALA A 284 44.75 -12.68 8.68
CA ALA A 284 44.62 -11.64 7.68
C ALA A 284 46.00 -11.16 7.20
N LYS A 285 46.14 -11.00 5.89
CA LYS A 285 47.30 -10.32 5.27
C LYS A 285 46.83 -8.99 4.72
N GLY A 286 47.29 -7.87 5.29
CA GLY A 286 47.09 -6.55 4.74
C GLY A 286 47.86 -6.34 3.43
N ALA A 287 47.26 -5.62 2.49
CA ALA A 287 47.89 -5.22 1.25
C ALA A 287 47.70 -3.71 1.04
N SER A 288 48.69 -3.09 0.41
CA SER A 288 48.55 -1.71 -0.09
C SER A 288 47.44 -1.66 -1.16
N PHE A 289 46.60 -0.65 -1.10
CA PHE A 289 45.54 -0.47 -2.09
C PHE A 289 46.08 0.50 -3.17
N ASP A 290 46.28 -0.03 -4.34
CA ASP A 290 46.65 0.70 -5.53
C ASP A 290 45.61 0.46 -6.66
N ARG A 291 45.84 1.05 -7.84
CA ARG A 291 44.95 0.91 -8.99
C ARG A 291 44.79 -0.54 -9.45
N ASP A 292 45.82 -1.37 -9.31
CA ASP A 292 45.74 -2.77 -9.68
C ASP A 292 44.91 -3.57 -8.71
N LYS A 293 45.04 -3.29 -7.41
CA LYS A 293 44.15 -3.83 -6.37
C LYS A 293 42.71 -3.39 -6.57
N GLN A 294 42.45 -2.11 -6.89
CA GLN A 294 41.08 -1.65 -7.20
C GLN A 294 40.48 -2.45 -8.34
N LEU A 295 41.23 -2.68 -9.43
CA LEU A 295 40.74 -3.48 -10.54
C LEU A 295 40.46 -4.95 -10.13
N GLU A 296 41.26 -5.53 -9.24
CA GLU A 296 40.97 -6.88 -8.70
C GLU A 296 39.64 -6.95 -7.95
N TYR A 297 39.25 -5.91 -7.18
CA TYR A 297 37.97 -5.87 -6.48
C TYR A 297 36.81 -5.64 -7.45
N GLN A 298 36.98 -4.78 -8.44
CA GLN A 298 35.97 -4.51 -9.47
C GLN A 298 35.67 -5.73 -10.33
N THR A 299 36.69 -6.44 -10.76
CA THR A 299 36.56 -7.63 -11.64
C THR A 299 36.36 -8.94 -10.89
N ARG A 300 36.37 -8.93 -9.56
CA ARG A 300 36.38 -10.13 -8.70
C ARG A 300 37.43 -11.16 -9.17
N PHE A 301 38.61 -10.66 -9.54
CA PHE A 301 39.63 -11.44 -10.20
C PHE A 301 40.14 -12.59 -9.32
N PHE A 302 40.07 -13.82 -9.87
CA PHE A 302 40.35 -15.05 -9.15
C PHE A 302 41.14 -16.04 -10.07
N ILE A 303 42.41 -15.73 -10.41
CA ILE A 303 43.24 -16.60 -11.23
C ILE A 303 44.05 -17.57 -10.35
N ASP A 304 44.57 -17.10 -9.22
CA ASP A 304 45.41 -17.90 -8.34
C ASP A 304 44.63 -18.96 -7.55
N SER A 305 45.29 -19.87 -6.93
CA SER A 305 44.70 -20.90 -6.08
C SER A 305 44.26 -20.27 -4.76
N GLY A 306 42.93 -20.17 -4.51
CA GLY A 306 42.39 -19.95 -3.18
C GLY A 306 42.60 -21.22 -2.30
N TYR A 307 42.06 -21.15 -1.09
CA TYR A 307 42.05 -22.32 -0.19
C TYR A 307 40.69 -23.06 -0.28
N ILE A 308 40.68 -24.33 0.16
CA ILE A 308 39.51 -25.20 0.04
C ILE A 308 38.61 -25.06 1.27
N LEU A 309 37.36 -24.65 1.06
CA LEU A 309 36.28 -24.77 2.01
C LEU A 309 35.18 -25.68 1.44
N ASN A 310 34.49 -26.41 2.30
CA ASN A 310 33.30 -27.16 1.90
C ASN A 310 32.05 -26.27 2.00
N ILE A 311 30.91 -26.78 1.53
CA ILE A 311 29.63 -26.03 1.51
C ILE A 311 29.17 -25.60 2.90
N GLU A 312 29.40 -26.40 3.97
CA GLU A 312 29.05 -26.05 5.35
C GLU A 312 29.93 -24.92 5.91
N GLU A 313 31.22 -24.94 5.63
CA GLU A 313 32.13 -23.87 6.00
C GLU A 313 31.79 -22.57 5.27
N LEU A 314 31.47 -22.67 3.98
CA LEU A 314 31.10 -21.50 3.16
C LEU A 314 29.75 -20.92 3.60
N ALA A 315 28.76 -21.77 3.91
CA ALA A 315 27.47 -21.35 4.45
C ALA A 315 27.62 -20.66 5.82
N SER A 316 28.60 -21.06 6.63
CA SER A 316 28.90 -20.39 7.90
C SER A 316 29.46 -18.99 7.71
N LEU A 317 30.13 -18.71 6.58
CA LEU A 317 30.67 -17.39 6.24
C LEU A 317 29.64 -16.49 5.55
N PHE A 318 28.73 -17.06 4.78
CA PHE A 318 27.72 -16.35 4.02
C PHE A 318 26.39 -17.10 3.99
N HIS A 319 25.37 -16.48 4.52
CA HIS A 319 23.96 -16.84 4.38
C HIS A 319 23.14 -15.56 4.47
N LEU A 320 21.89 -15.62 4.06
CA LEU A 320 20.99 -14.46 4.19
C LEU A 320 20.50 -14.33 5.64
N PRO A 321 20.34 -13.10 6.16
CA PRO A 321 19.96 -12.87 7.55
C PRO A 321 18.56 -13.42 7.83
N HIS A 322 18.39 -14.04 8.99
CA HIS A 322 17.09 -14.54 9.46
C HIS A 322 16.63 -13.82 10.74
N THR A 323 15.48 -14.20 11.27
CA THR A 323 14.80 -13.51 12.38
C THR A 323 15.65 -13.29 13.63
N SER A 324 16.67 -14.09 13.88
CA SER A 324 17.57 -13.94 15.05
C SER A 324 18.69 -12.90 14.85
N VAL A 325 18.89 -12.39 13.62
CA VAL A 325 19.89 -11.36 13.35
C VAL A 325 19.29 -9.98 13.61
N GLU A 326 19.46 -9.46 14.81
CA GLU A 326 18.89 -8.16 15.23
C GLU A 326 19.81 -6.97 14.91
N THR A 327 20.72 -7.10 13.96
CA THR A 327 21.63 -6.02 13.59
C THR A 327 20.90 -4.86 12.94
N PRO A 328 21.10 -3.62 13.41
CA PRO A 328 20.54 -2.44 12.76
C PRO A 328 21.18 -2.22 11.38
N ASN A 329 20.48 -1.43 10.54
CA ASN A 329 20.97 -1.01 9.22
C ASN A 329 21.08 -2.10 8.14
N ILE A 330 20.66 -3.33 8.39
CA ILE A 330 20.45 -4.32 7.32
C ILE A 330 19.28 -3.84 6.47
N VAL A 331 19.46 -3.87 5.16
CA VAL A 331 18.38 -3.58 4.19
C VAL A 331 17.54 -4.85 4.05
N TRP A 332 16.34 -4.79 4.59
CA TRP A 332 15.36 -5.87 4.52
C TRP A 332 14.37 -5.62 3.40
N ALA A 333 13.87 -6.69 2.80
CA ALA A 333 12.69 -6.58 1.94
C ALA A 333 11.51 -6.07 2.76
N THR A 334 10.89 -5.00 2.28
CA THR A 334 9.81 -4.33 3.02
C THR A 334 8.44 -4.88 2.66
N VAL A 335 8.30 -5.56 1.52
CA VAL A 335 7.03 -6.05 1.00
C VAL A 335 7.17 -7.53 0.64
N LYS A 336 6.31 -8.37 1.20
CA LYS A 336 6.16 -9.75 0.76
C LYS A 336 5.47 -9.80 -0.60
N THR A 337 5.98 -10.59 -1.54
CA THR A 337 5.36 -10.86 -2.84
C THR A 337 4.82 -12.29 -2.88
N ALA A 338 3.74 -12.50 -3.63
CA ALA A 338 3.15 -13.82 -3.88
C ALA A 338 2.84 -14.02 -5.35
N GLU A 339 2.92 -15.26 -5.78
CA GLU A 339 2.75 -15.70 -7.16
C GLU A 339 1.34 -15.38 -7.69
N PRO A 340 1.22 -14.75 -8.87
CA PRO A 340 -0.07 -14.56 -9.52
C PRO A 340 -0.64 -15.91 -9.96
N PRO A 341 -1.98 -16.06 -9.99
CA PRO A 341 -2.60 -17.28 -10.52
C PRO A 341 -2.27 -17.46 -12.00
N ALA A 342 -2.13 -18.72 -12.45
CA ALA A 342 -1.75 -19.04 -13.84
C ALA A 342 -2.74 -18.48 -14.90
N ASN A 343 -4.00 -18.27 -14.51
CA ASN A 343 -5.06 -17.71 -15.35
C ASN A 343 -5.31 -16.22 -15.11
N VAL A 344 -4.33 -15.48 -14.57
CA VAL A 344 -4.47 -14.03 -14.41
C VAL A 344 -4.80 -13.38 -15.74
N PRO A 345 -5.80 -12.45 -15.79
CA PRO A 345 -6.25 -11.87 -17.07
C PRO A 345 -5.18 -10.99 -17.71
N ILE A 346 -4.59 -11.45 -18.80
CA ILE A 346 -3.58 -10.74 -19.59
C ILE A 346 -4.22 -10.29 -20.90
N ALA A 347 -4.01 -9.02 -21.30
CA ALA A 347 -4.52 -8.53 -22.56
C ALA A 347 -3.87 -9.28 -23.74
N GLN A 348 -4.68 -9.98 -24.52
CA GLN A 348 -4.26 -10.74 -25.70
C GLN A 348 -4.70 -10.00 -26.97
N PRO A 349 -3.90 -10.04 -28.07
CA PRO A 349 -4.28 -9.43 -29.35
C PRO A 349 -5.67 -9.90 -29.81
N GLY A 350 -6.58 -8.95 -30.05
CA GLY A 350 -7.96 -9.20 -30.46
C GLY A 350 -8.96 -9.43 -29.33
N HIS A 351 -8.52 -9.53 -28.08
CA HIS A 351 -9.37 -9.71 -26.91
C HIS A 351 -9.16 -8.62 -25.83
N GLU A 352 -8.46 -7.55 -26.14
CA GLU A 352 -8.12 -6.46 -25.21
C GLU A 352 -9.38 -5.79 -24.63
N SER A 353 -10.46 -5.72 -25.41
CA SER A 353 -11.73 -5.13 -24.95
C SER A 353 -12.42 -5.90 -23.83
N ALA A 354 -12.08 -7.18 -23.63
CA ALA A 354 -12.65 -8.02 -22.58
C ALA A 354 -12.02 -7.74 -21.20
N ILE A 355 -10.90 -7.02 -21.14
CA ILE A 355 -10.10 -6.80 -19.94
C ILE A 355 -10.02 -5.31 -19.62
N SER A 356 -10.21 -4.96 -18.36
CA SER A 356 -9.90 -3.64 -17.82
C SER A 356 -8.51 -3.71 -17.18
N LEU A 357 -7.53 -3.02 -17.76
CA LEU A 357 -6.15 -3.00 -17.26
C LEU A 357 -6.11 -2.47 -15.83
N PHE A 358 -5.33 -3.11 -14.96
CA PHE A 358 -5.32 -2.80 -13.54
C PHE A 358 -3.93 -2.68 -12.92
N GLY A 359 -3.00 -3.57 -13.23
CA GLY A 359 -1.69 -3.57 -12.61
C GLY A 359 -0.63 -4.36 -13.35
N VAL A 360 0.52 -4.49 -12.70
CA VAL A 360 1.67 -5.28 -13.14
C VAL A 360 2.04 -6.24 -12.03
N THR A 361 2.24 -7.51 -12.36
CA THR A 361 2.78 -8.51 -11.40
C THR A 361 4.16 -8.08 -10.90
N ASN A 362 4.53 -8.53 -9.72
CA ASN A 362 5.83 -8.18 -9.11
C ASN A 362 6.49 -9.37 -8.41
N PHE A 363 6.09 -10.58 -8.77
CA PHE A 363 6.63 -11.80 -8.18
C PHE A 363 7.85 -12.27 -8.95
N ARG A 364 8.99 -12.42 -8.26
CA ARG A 364 10.26 -12.93 -8.83
C ARG A 364 10.71 -12.23 -10.11
N GLY A 365 10.54 -10.90 -10.18
CA GLY A 365 10.94 -10.12 -11.35
C GLY A 365 9.99 -10.23 -12.56
N ASP A 366 8.91 -11.03 -12.47
CA ASP A 366 7.86 -11.02 -13.49
C ASP A 366 7.10 -9.69 -13.43
N ASN A 367 7.05 -9.01 -14.57
CA ASN A 367 6.39 -7.71 -14.74
C ASN A 367 5.28 -7.81 -15.80
N THR A 368 4.43 -8.81 -15.68
CA THR A 368 3.32 -9.02 -16.63
C THR A 368 2.18 -8.05 -16.35
N ILE A 369 1.76 -7.29 -17.38
CA ILE A 369 0.59 -6.39 -17.29
C ILE A 369 -0.68 -7.23 -17.28
N PHE A 370 -1.51 -7.03 -16.26
CA PHE A 370 -2.77 -7.74 -16.09
C PHE A 370 -3.93 -6.80 -15.82
N GLY A 371 -5.14 -7.33 -15.88
CA GLY A 371 -6.37 -6.58 -15.60
C GLY A 371 -7.43 -7.41 -14.91
N ILE A 372 -8.67 -6.94 -14.99
CA ILE A 372 -9.87 -7.62 -14.49
C ILE A 372 -10.77 -7.88 -15.70
N TYR A 373 -11.27 -9.09 -15.86
CA TYR A 373 -12.28 -9.37 -16.89
C TYR A 373 -13.51 -8.49 -16.67
N ARG A 374 -14.02 -7.86 -17.74
CA ARG A 374 -15.20 -6.99 -17.63
C ARG A 374 -16.42 -7.73 -17.11
N GLY A 375 -16.58 -9.02 -17.45
CA GLY A 375 -17.64 -9.86 -16.90
C GLY A 375 -17.55 -10.03 -15.39
N ASP A 376 -16.34 -10.16 -14.85
CA ASP A 376 -16.12 -10.34 -13.41
C ASP A 376 -16.27 -9.02 -12.62
N ARG A 377 -16.12 -7.85 -13.27
CA ARG A 377 -16.42 -6.55 -12.64
C ARG A 377 -17.88 -6.42 -12.20
N GLY A 378 -18.80 -7.22 -12.78
CA GLY A 378 -20.17 -7.34 -12.32
C GLY A 378 -20.32 -7.86 -10.88
N ARG A 379 -19.26 -8.41 -10.31
CA ARG A 379 -19.19 -8.81 -8.89
C ARG A 379 -18.55 -7.73 -8.01
N HIS A 380 -18.45 -6.51 -8.51
CA HIS A 380 -17.94 -5.32 -7.84
C HIS A 380 -16.45 -5.40 -7.46
N VAL A 381 -15.84 -4.23 -7.25
CA VAL A 381 -14.43 -4.07 -6.87
C VAL A 381 -14.36 -3.17 -5.65
N TYR A 382 -13.63 -3.60 -4.62
CA TYR A 382 -13.38 -2.83 -3.42
C TYR A 382 -11.89 -2.52 -3.27
N ILE A 383 -11.53 -1.25 -3.13
CA ILE A 383 -10.15 -0.77 -3.04
C ILE A 383 -9.96 -0.09 -1.69
N LEU A 384 -9.02 -0.60 -0.89
CA LEU A 384 -8.71 -0.08 0.43
C LEU A 384 -7.25 0.35 0.54
N GLY A 385 -6.99 1.43 1.29
CA GLY A 385 -5.62 1.85 1.61
C GLY A 385 -5.52 3.28 2.09
N GLN A 386 -4.44 3.59 2.77
CA GLN A 386 -4.16 4.93 3.29
C GLN A 386 -4.03 5.97 2.17
N THR A 387 -4.10 7.26 2.54
CA THR A 387 -3.91 8.37 1.60
C THR A 387 -2.52 8.32 0.94
N GLY A 388 -2.46 8.57 -0.37
CA GLY A 388 -1.21 8.59 -1.14
C GLY A 388 -0.62 7.22 -1.47
N THR A 389 -1.34 6.11 -1.22
CA THR A 389 -0.85 4.76 -1.50
C THR A 389 -1.08 4.28 -2.93
N GLY A 390 -1.98 4.92 -3.71
CA GLY A 390 -2.26 4.58 -5.10
C GLY A 390 -3.72 4.25 -5.44
N LYS A 391 -4.67 4.38 -4.48
CA LYS A 391 -6.11 4.09 -4.71
C LYS A 391 -6.69 4.83 -5.91
N THR A 392 -6.57 6.17 -5.89
CA THR A 392 -7.12 7.03 -6.95
C THR A 392 -6.51 6.70 -8.31
N GLY A 393 -5.19 6.41 -8.38
CA GLY A 393 -4.55 5.94 -9.61
C GLY A 393 -5.13 4.64 -10.16
N SER A 394 -5.56 3.71 -9.30
CA SER A 394 -6.24 2.49 -9.72
C SER A 394 -7.66 2.76 -10.25
N LEU A 395 -8.40 3.71 -9.65
CA LEU A 395 -9.69 4.16 -10.17
C LEU A 395 -9.52 4.83 -11.55
N GLU A 396 -8.51 5.69 -11.71
CA GLU A 396 -8.17 6.35 -12.97
C GLU A 396 -7.83 5.35 -14.08
N LEU A 397 -7.05 4.30 -13.78
CA LEU A 397 -6.72 3.25 -14.75
C LEU A 397 -7.96 2.51 -15.26
N LEU A 398 -8.87 2.15 -14.35
CA LEU A 398 -10.11 1.47 -14.72
C LEU A 398 -11.02 2.38 -15.55
N THR A 399 -11.19 3.66 -15.17
CA THR A 399 -11.98 4.63 -15.94
C THR A 399 -11.34 4.91 -17.31
N LEU A 400 -10.01 5.01 -17.40
CA LEU A 400 -9.31 5.16 -18.65
C LEU A 400 -9.55 3.98 -19.59
N SER A 401 -9.54 2.75 -19.06
CA SER A 401 -9.91 1.56 -19.82
C SER A 401 -11.36 1.61 -20.31
N ASP A 402 -12.30 2.14 -19.52
CA ASP A 402 -13.70 2.29 -19.90
C ASP A 402 -13.88 3.40 -20.96
N ILE A 403 -13.14 4.51 -20.87
CA ILE A 403 -13.10 5.56 -21.91
C ILE A 403 -12.61 4.99 -23.24
N TYR A 404 -11.49 4.26 -23.21
CA TYR A 404 -10.87 3.69 -24.41
C TYR A 404 -11.81 2.72 -25.14
N TRP A 405 -12.47 1.83 -24.37
CA TRP A 405 -13.39 0.82 -24.91
C TRP A 405 -14.85 1.27 -25.01
N ASN A 406 -15.09 2.58 -24.99
CA ASN A 406 -16.40 3.20 -25.20
C ASN A 406 -17.50 2.70 -24.24
N GLN A 407 -17.13 2.48 -22.96
CA GLN A 407 -18.09 2.06 -21.93
C GLN A 407 -18.77 3.27 -21.30
N GLY A 408 -20.02 3.07 -20.79
CA GLY A 408 -20.71 4.04 -19.98
C GLY A 408 -20.28 3.93 -18.52
N PHE A 409 -20.03 5.09 -17.87
CA PHE A 409 -19.69 5.09 -16.45
C PHE A 409 -20.09 6.38 -15.74
N ALA A 410 -20.14 6.31 -14.40
CA ALA A 410 -20.25 7.47 -13.54
C ALA A 410 -19.09 7.52 -12.55
N VAL A 411 -18.56 8.71 -12.30
CA VAL A 411 -17.55 9.00 -11.27
C VAL A 411 -18.18 9.90 -10.22
N ILE A 412 -18.06 9.54 -8.93
CA ILE A 412 -18.44 10.37 -7.80
C ILE A 412 -17.20 10.65 -6.96
N ASP A 413 -16.77 11.92 -6.99
CA ASP A 413 -15.55 12.38 -6.37
C ASP A 413 -15.81 13.51 -5.36
N PRO A 414 -15.60 13.28 -4.05
CA PRO A 414 -15.78 14.30 -3.02
C PRO A 414 -14.65 15.34 -2.99
N HIS A 415 -13.50 15.06 -3.59
CA HIS A 415 -12.32 15.95 -3.59
C HIS A 415 -12.24 16.81 -4.85
N GLY A 416 -12.58 16.25 -5.99
CA GLY A 416 -12.57 16.90 -7.31
C GLY A 416 -11.35 16.59 -8.15
N ASP A 417 -10.26 16.12 -7.57
CA ASP A 417 -9.01 15.84 -8.28
C ASP A 417 -9.14 14.68 -9.27
N TYR A 418 -9.80 13.60 -8.84
CA TYR A 418 -10.09 12.44 -9.69
C TYR A 418 -11.00 12.82 -10.86
N ALA A 419 -12.08 13.55 -10.59
CA ALA A 419 -12.99 14.03 -11.62
C ALA A 419 -12.28 14.90 -12.66
N GLN A 420 -11.39 15.81 -12.22
CA GLN A 420 -10.59 16.65 -13.11
C GLN A 420 -9.56 15.85 -13.91
N SER A 421 -8.96 14.84 -13.31
CA SER A 421 -8.01 13.96 -13.99
C SER A 421 -8.69 13.18 -15.12
N VAL A 422 -9.86 12.59 -14.86
CA VAL A 422 -10.63 11.82 -15.86
C VAL A 422 -11.03 12.68 -17.05
N LEU A 423 -11.42 13.96 -16.84
CA LEU A 423 -11.78 14.88 -17.93
C LEU A 423 -10.67 15.07 -18.97
N LYS A 424 -9.40 15.04 -18.54
CA LYS A 424 -8.25 15.22 -19.44
C LYS A 424 -8.06 14.06 -20.43
N PHE A 425 -8.61 12.89 -20.14
CA PHE A 425 -8.46 11.70 -20.98
C PHE A 425 -9.64 11.46 -21.91
N ILE A 426 -10.69 12.28 -21.86
CA ILE A 426 -11.88 12.10 -22.70
C ILE A 426 -11.55 12.54 -24.13
N PRO A 427 -11.61 11.64 -25.12
CA PRO A 427 -11.31 11.95 -26.51
C PRO A 427 -12.44 12.74 -27.18
N GLU A 428 -12.13 13.44 -28.27
CA GLU A 428 -13.08 14.27 -29.03
C GLU A 428 -14.35 13.52 -29.44
N ARG A 429 -14.25 12.25 -29.80
CA ARG A 429 -15.40 11.39 -30.19
C ARG A 429 -16.44 11.20 -29.07
N ARG A 430 -16.10 11.51 -27.80
CA ARG A 430 -16.98 11.36 -26.64
C ARG A 430 -17.36 12.68 -25.97
N LEU A 431 -17.02 13.81 -26.57
CA LEU A 431 -17.34 15.13 -26.02
C LEU A 431 -18.83 15.32 -25.69
N GLU A 432 -19.72 14.83 -26.58
CA GLU A 432 -21.16 14.95 -26.43
C GLU A 432 -21.76 13.95 -25.44
N ASP A 433 -20.98 12.94 -25.05
CA ASP A 433 -21.41 11.92 -24.10
C ASP A 433 -21.28 12.38 -22.63
N VAL A 434 -20.56 13.48 -22.38
CA VAL A 434 -20.19 13.87 -21.02
C VAL A 434 -21.22 14.77 -20.38
N VAL A 435 -21.76 14.31 -19.24
CA VAL A 435 -22.52 15.13 -18.29
C VAL A 435 -21.59 15.47 -17.13
N TYR A 436 -21.17 16.74 -17.05
CA TYR A 436 -20.31 17.23 -15.97
C TYR A 436 -21.13 17.91 -14.88
N PHE A 437 -21.44 17.19 -13.82
CA PHE A 437 -22.15 17.70 -12.65
C PHE A 437 -21.15 18.36 -11.70
N ASN A 438 -21.10 19.68 -11.71
CA ASN A 438 -20.24 20.50 -10.88
C ASN A 438 -21.04 21.56 -10.10
N PRO A 439 -21.45 21.28 -8.87
CA PRO A 439 -22.19 22.24 -8.02
C PRO A 439 -21.45 23.55 -7.72
N ALA A 440 -20.12 23.57 -7.85
CA ALA A 440 -19.31 24.77 -7.66
C ALA A 440 -19.44 25.78 -8.82
N ASP A 441 -20.04 25.40 -9.94
CA ASP A 441 -20.34 26.29 -11.07
C ASP A 441 -21.57 27.15 -10.76
N ARG A 442 -21.32 28.32 -10.19
CA ARG A 442 -22.35 29.22 -9.68
C ARG A 442 -23.14 29.92 -10.78
N GLU A 443 -22.52 30.15 -11.92
CA GLU A 443 -23.15 30.91 -13.03
C GLU A 443 -24.04 30.04 -13.93
N PHE A 444 -23.70 28.74 -14.01
CA PHE A 444 -24.44 27.77 -14.81
C PHE A 444 -24.83 26.52 -13.98
N PRO A 445 -25.75 26.67 -13.01
CA PRO A 445 -26.16 25.51 -12.22
C PRO A 445 -26.84 24.45 -13.07
N ILE A 446 -26.43 23.21 -12.89
CA ILE A 446 -27.06 22.02 -13.50
C ILE A 446 -28.30 21.62 -12.69
N GLY A 447 -29.39 21.26 -13.35
CA GLY A 447 -30.63 20.86 -12.65
C GLY A 447 -30.59 19.40 -12.21
N PHE A 448 -30.86 19.17 -10.91
CA PHE A 448 -30.97 17.84 -10.34
C PHE A 448 -32.11 17.82 -9.31
N ASN A 449 -33.26 17.22 -9.68
CA ASN A 449 -34.40 17.06 -8.78
C ASN A 449 -34.45 15.64 -8.21
N PRO A 450 -34.13 15.44 -6.93
CA PRO A 450 -34.17 14.11 -6.31
C PRO A 450 -35.59 13.53 -6.21
N LEU A 451 -36.61 14.38 -6.22
CA LEU A 451 -38.03 13.97 -6.16
C LEU A 451 -38.66 13.70 -7.54
N GLU A 452 -37.94 13.94 -8.64
CA GLU A 452 -38.44 13.65 -9.96
C GLU A 452 -38.77 12.15 -10.13
N VAL A 453 -40.03 11.85 -10.45
CA VAL A 453 -40.52 10.46 -10.61
C VAL A 453 -40.41 10.09 -12.08
N ILE A 454 -39.50 9.14 -12.37
CA ILE A 454 -39.35 8.57 -13.72
C ILE A 454 -40.34 7.40 -13.90
N ASP A 455 -40.47 6.56 -12.86
CA ASP A 455 -41.40 5.42 -12.81
C ASP A 455 -42.33 5.56 -11.60
N PRO A 456 -43.63 5.68 -11.81
CA PRO A 456 -44.63 5.83 -10.72
C PRO A 456 -44.59 4.68 -9.70
N THR A 457 -44.17 3.49 -10.08
CA THR A 457 -44.07 2.33 -9.19
C THR A 457 -42.97 2.48 -8.14
N LEU A 458 -42.03 3.37 -8.37
CA LEU A 458 -40.86 3.61 -7.50
C LEU A 458 -41.08 4.74 -6.47
N LYS A 459 -42.28 5.40 -6.42
CA LYS A 459 -42.55 6.50 -5.47
C LYS A 459 -42.23 6.14 -4.02
N GLY A 460 -42.62 4.95 -3.57
CA GLY A 460 -42.36 4.46 -2.21
C GLY A 460 -40.82 4.28 -1.95
N HIS A 461 -40.12 3.81 -2.94
CA HIS A 461 -38.65 3.70 -2.86
C HIS A 461 -37.98 5.06 -2.81
N ILE A 462 -38.38 6.02 -3.67
CA ILE A 462 -37.83 7.40 -3.66
C ILE A 462 -38.00 8.02 -2.29
N SER A 463 -39.24 7.92 -1.69
CA SER A 463 -39.49 8.44 -0.34
C SER A 463 -38.61 7.81 0.72
N SER A 464 -38.50 6.49 0.72
CA SER A 464 -37.67 5.74 1.69
C SER A 464 -36.19 6.08 1.58
N GLU A 465 -35.67 6.16 0.36
CA GLU A 465 -34.29 6.51 0.08
C GLU A 465 -33.96 7.95 0.50
N MET A 466 -34.83 8.91 0.20
CA MET A 466 -34.62 10.29 0.62
C MET A 466 -34.69 10.46 2.15
N VAL A 467 -35.56 9.72 2.83
CA VAL A 467 -35.56 9.64 4.29
C VAL A 467 -34.21 9.05 4.79
N GLY A 468 -33.69 7.99 4.16
CA GLY A 468 -32.43 7.37 4.50
C GLY A 468 -31.22 8.32 4.35
N VAL A 469 -31.15 9.07 3.24
CA VAL A 469 -30.12 10.10 3.02
C VAL A 469 -30.15 11.16 4.13
N LEU A 470 -31.32 11.69 4.46
CA LEU A 470 -31.45 12.73 5.48
C LEU A 470 -31.21 12.18 6.90
N LYS A 471 -31.63 10.93 7.18
CA LYS A 471 -31.39 10.23 8.45
C LYS A 471 -29.89 10.10 8.72
N ARG A 472 -29.13 9.69 7.72
CA ARG A 472 -27.68 9.54 7.87
C ARG A 472 -26.99 10.86 8.22
N LEU A 473 -27.33 11.94 7.54
CA LEU A 473 -26.70 13.25 7.77
C LEU A 473 -27.00 13.86 9.13
N PHE A 474 -28.15 13.51 9.68
CA PHE A 474 -28.63 14.08 10.92
C PHE A 474 -28.82 13.03 12.03
N ALA A 475 -28.05 11.92 11.97
CA ALA A 475 -28.20 10.75 12.84
C ALA A 475 -28.36 11.10 14.33
N ASP A 476 -27.49 11.98 14.87
CA ASP A 476 -27.47 12.37 16.28
C ASP A 476 -28.76 13.09 16.75
N SER A 477 -29.52 13.63 15.82
CA SER A 477 -30.76 14.40 16.11
C SER A 477 -31.98 13.86 15.38
N TRP A 478 -31.93 12.60 14.92
CA TRP A 478 -33.02 11.92 14.24
C TRP A 478 -34.01 11.31 15.24
N GLY A 479 -35.26 11.41 14.96
CA GLY A 479 -36.31 10.84 15.83
C GLY A 479 -37.49 10.26 15.04
N PRO A 480 -38.26 9.30 15.64
CA PRO A 480 -39.35 8.62 14.93
C PRO A 480 -40.43 9.56 14.41
N ARG A 481 -40.75 10.62 15.16
CA ARG A 481 -41.74 11.60 14.74
C ARG A 481 -41.28 12.43 13.54
N LEU A 482 -40.04 12.84 13.53
CA LEU A 482 -39.42 13.54 12.40
C LEU A 482 -39.50 12.67 11.14
N GLU A 483 -39.07 11.40 11.25
CA GLU A 483 -39.13 10.44 10.15
C GLU A 483 -40.58 10.26 9.63
N TYR A 484 -41.53 10.12 10.51
CA TYR A 484 -42.94 9.95 10.18
C TYR A 484 -43.47 11.15 9.37
N ILE A 485 -43.29 12.38 9.88
CA ILE A 485 -43.74 13.61 9.20
C ILE A 485 -43.03 13.76 7.85
N LEU A 486 -41.71 13.56 7.80
CA LEU A 486 -40.93 13.70 6.57
C LEU A 486 -41.35 12.69 5.51
N ARG A 487 -41.59 11.43 5.89
CA ARG A 487 -42.04 10.36 4.99
C ARG A 487 -43.39 10.72 4.34
N TYR A 488 -44.37 11.12 5.12
CA TYR A 488 -45.70 11.53 4.59
C TYR A 488 -45.64 12.83 3.78
N THR A 489 -44.69 13.73 4.12
CA THR A 489 -44.46 14.95 3.33
C THR A 489 -43.86 14.58 1.96
N LEU A 490 -42.85 13.71 1.90
CA LEU A 490 -42.26 13.26 0.65
C LEU A 490 -43.25 12.49 -0.22
N LEU A 491 -44.05 11.57 0.35
CA LEU A 491 -45.06 10.82 -0.38
C LEU A 491 -46.12 11.77 -1.00
N ALA A 492 -46.59 12.78 -0.25
CA ALA A 492 -47.51 13.77 -0.76
C ALA A 492 -46.90 14.62 -1.91
N LEU A 493 -45.63 15.01 -1.78
CA LEU A 493 -44.94 15.80 -2.81
C LEU A 493 -44.65 14.98 -4.07
N LEU A 494 -44.42 13.65 -3.96
CA LEU A 494 -44.24 12.77 -5.10
C LEU A 494 -45.48 12.57 -5.97
N ASP A 495 -46.71 12.91 -5.42
CA ASP A 495 -47.95 12.95 -6.16
C ASP A 495 -48.22 14.33 -6.79
N TYR A 496 -47.52 15.37 -6.31
CA TYR A 496 -47.70 16.74 -6.78
C TYR A 496 -46.77 17.06 -7.97
N PRO A 497 -47.28 17.55 -9.11
CA PRO A 497 -46.48 17.82 -10.29
C PRO A 497 -45.37 18.85 -10.04
N ASP A 498 -44.21 18.63 -10.64
CA ASP A 498 -43.05 19.53 -10.62
C ASP A 498 -42.57 19.92 -9.19
N SER A 499 -42.87 19.08 -8.18
CA SER A 499 -42.41 19.26 -6.80
C SER A 499 -40.92 19.15 -6.64
N THR A 500 -40.37 19.86 -5.68
CA THR A 500 -38.94 19.89 -5.35
C THR A 500 -38.71 19.71 -3.84
N LEU A 501 -37.48 19.48 -3.39
CA LEU A 501 -37.15 19.44 -1.96
C LEU A 501 -37.41 20.78 -1.24
N LEU A 502 -37.50 21.90 -1.96
CA LEU A 502 -37.87 23.21 -1.37
C LEU A 502 -39.33 23.23 -0.90
N ASP A 503 -40.17 22.43 -1.54
CA ASP A 503 -41.60 22.36 -1.23
C ASP A 503 -41.90 21.61 0.08
N ILE A 504 -40.96 20.90 0.67
CA ILE A 504 -41.07 20.31 2.01
C ILE A 504 -41.40 21.41 3.04
N THR A 505 -40.67 22.53 3.00
CA THR A 505 -40.89 23.65 3.91
C THR A 505 -42.27 24.24 3.70
N ARG A 506 -42.69 24.46 2.44
CA ARG A 506 -43.98 25.01 2.06
C ARG A 506 -45.13 24.10 2.49
N MET A 507 -45.04 22.80 2.25
CA MET A 507 -45.99 21.78 2.66
C MET A 507 -46.28 21.81 4.17
N LEU A 508 -45.22 22.04 4.96
CA LEU A 508 -45.35 22.08 6.43
C LEU A 508 -45.80 23.43 6.98
N THR A 509 -45.53 24.57 6.33
CA THR A 509 -45.79 25.91 6.86
C THR A 509 -46.94 26.64 6.17
N GLU A 510 -47.15 26.39 4.86
CA GLU A 510 -48.15 27.15 4.06
C GLU A 510 -49.43 26.34 3.89
N LYS A 511 -50.52 26.75 4.60
CA LYS A 511 -51.82 26.06 4.53
C LYS A 511 -52.42 26.02 3.12
N PRO A 512 -52.42 27.11 2.31
CA PRO A 512 -52.94 27.07 0.94
C PRO A 512 -52.19 26.08 0.04
N PHE A 513 -50.85 26.09 0.06
CA PHE A 513 -50.04 25.16 -0.73
C PHE A 513 -50.28 23.69 -0.30
N ARG A 514 -50.39 23.44 1.01
CA ARG A 514 -50.70 22.12 1.54
C ARG A 514 -52.06 21.61 1.05
N GLN A 515 -53.10 22.48 0.99
CA GLN A 515 -54.41 22.09 0.48
C GLN A 515 -54.39 21.77 -1.02
N GLU A 516 -53.61 22.51 -1.80
CA GLU A 516 -53.37 22.22 -3.22
C GLU A 516 -52.67 20.86 -3.40
N VAL A 517 -51.60 20.58 -2.67
CA VAL A 517 -50.91 19.28 -2.72
C VAL A 517 -51.87 18.14 -2.33
N ILE A 518 -52.62 18.29 -1.24
CA ILE A 518 -53.59 17.27 -0.78
C ILE A 518 -54.60 16.91 -1.87
N SER A 519 -55.00 17.86 -2.73
CA SER A 519 -55.94 17.60 -3.84
C SER A 519 -55.37 16.65 -4.91
N HIS A 520 -54.01 16.47 -4.96
CA HIS A 520 -53.33 15.62 -5.92
C HIS A 520 -52.91 14.26 -5.34
N ILE A 521 -53.15 14.03 -4.02
CA ILE A 521 -52.75 12.77 -3.38
C ILE A 521 -53.73 11.65 -3.77
N ASP A 522 -53.19 10.63 -4.43
CA ASP A 522 -53.96 9.44 -4.85
C ASP A 522 -54.07 8.42 -3.71
N ASP A 523 -53.00 8.21 -2.91
CA ASP A 523 -52.96 7.22 -1.83
C ASP A 523 -53.87 7.64 -0.65
N PRO A 524 -54.88 6.82 -0.31
CA PRO A 524 -55.83 7.15 0.76
C PRO A 524 -55.18 7.21 2.15
N VAL A 525 -54.10 6.47 2.39
CA VAL A 525 -53.39 6.48 3.69
C VAL A 525 -52.63 7.80 3.84
N VAL A 526 -51.90 8.21 2.80
CA VAL A 526 -51.15 9.49 2.77
C VAL A 526 -52.14 10.66 2.90
N ARG A 527 -53.26 10.61 2.17
CA ARG A 527 -54.28 11.63 2.24
C ARG A 527 -54.92 11.71 3.64
N ASN A 528 -55.22 10.58 4.27
CA ASN A 528 -55.79 10.51 5.62
C ASN A 528 -54.86 11.14 6.68
N PHE A 529 -53.58 10.96 6.58
CA PHE A 529 -52.60 11.62 7.45
C PHE A 529 -52.77 13.15 7.40
N TRP A 530 -52.85 13.73 6.21
CA TRP A 530 -52.90 15.18 6.04
C TRP A 530 -54.27 15.78 6.39
N VAL A 531 -55.37 15.09 6.04
CA VAL A 531 -56.75 15.59 6.21
C VAL A 531 -57.25 15.38 7.63
N ASN A 532 -56.93 14.25 8.26
CA ASN A 532 -57.50 13.89 9.56
C ASN A 532 -56.49 14.00 10.70
N GLU A 533 -55.27 13.52 10.53
CA GLU A 533 -54.28 13.49 11.61
C GLU A 533 -53.58 14.86 11.75
N PHE A 534 -52.86 15.31 10.71
CA PHE A 534 -52.13 16.57 10.74
C PHE A 534 -53.09 17.81 10.93
N ALA A 535 -54.22 17.79 10.30
CA ALA A 535 -55.17 18.88 10.42
C ALA A 535 -55.84 18.99 11.83
N ALA A 536 -55.85 17.89 12.60
CA ALA A 536 -56.34 17.87 13.97
C ALA A 536 -55.32 18.38 14.99
N TRP A 537 -54.05 18.56 14.61
CA TRP A 537 -53.06 19.09 15.53
C TRP A 537 -53.30 20.54 15.86
N ASN A 538 -53.23 20.91 17.15
CA ASN A 538 -53.23 22.30 17.54
C ASN A 538 -51.95 23.02 17.10
N ASP A 539 -51.99 24.33 16.91
CA ASP A 539 -50.91 25.14 16.36
C ASP A 539 -49.58 24.99 17.13
N LYS A 540 -49.66 24.88 18.47
CA LYS A 540 -48.47 24.70 19.31
C LYS A 540 -47.80 23.37 19.05
N PHE A 541 -48.59 22.28 19.05
CA PHE A 541 -48.07 20.93 18.79
C PHE A 541 -47.58 20.80 17.35
N ALA A 542 -48.30 21.32 16.36
CA ALA A 542 -47.89 21.34 14.98
C ALA A 542 -46.51 22.04 14.80
N THR A 543 -46.35 23.23 15.37
CA THR A 543 -45.09 24.00 15.32
C THR A 543 -43.92 23.24 15.94
N GLU A 544 -44.13 22.61 17.11
CA GLU A 544 -43.11 21.82 17.79
C GLU A 544 -42.76 20.57 16.98
N ALA A 545 -43.74 19.88 16.39
CA ALA A 545 -43.54 18.64 15.65
C ALA A 545 -42.78 18.82 14.32
N ILE A 546 -43.07 19.95 13.60
CA ILE A 546 -42.43 20.24 12.30
C ILE A 546 -41.06 20.92 12.42
N ALA A 547 -40.76 21.60 13.54
CA ALA A 547 -39.53 22.36 13.73
C ALA A 547 -38.23 21.52 13.44
N PRO A 548 -38.10 20.26 13.89
CA PRO A 548 -36.96 19.46 13.58
C PRO A 548 -36.77 19.20 12.07
N VAL A 549 -37.87 19.02 11.31
CA VAL A 549 -37.82 18.84 9.86
C VAL A 549 -37.38 20.12 9.17
N LEU A 550 -37.97 21.25 9.56
CA LEU A 550 -37.63 22.56 8.99
C LEU A 550 -36.16 22.95 9.23
N ASN A 551 -35.65 22.70 10.43
CA ASN A 551 -34.24 22.96 10.74
C ASN A 551 -33.30 22.16 9.84
N LYS A 552 -33.62 20.90 9.59
CA LYS A 552 -32.77 20.03 8.78
C LYS A 552 -32.85 20.34 7.29
N VAL A 553 -34.05 20.49 6.77
CA VAL A 553 -34.25 20.87 5.35
C VAL A 553 -33.73 22.28 5.11
N GLY A 554 -33.96 23.22 6.05
CA GLY A 554 -33.45 24.60 5.98
C GLY A 554 -31.91 24.67 5.92
N ALA A 555 -31.18 23.76 6.59
CA ALA A 555 -29.74 23.78 6.63
C ALA A 555 -29.11 23.68 5.23
N PHE A 556 -29.57 22.79 4.38
CA PHE A 556 -29.03 22.64 3.03
C PHE A 556 -29.71 23.49 1.96
N THR A 557 -31.01 23.79 2.10
CA THR A 557 -31.72 24.66 1.16
C THR A 557 -31.37 26.14 1.31
N ALA A 558 -30.81 26.55 2.44
CA ALA A 558 -30.28 27.89 2.64
C ALA A 558 -29.05 28.19 1.77
N ASN A 559 -28.27 27.18 1.40
CA ASN A 559 -27.10 27.35 0.52
C ASN A 559 -27.56 27.65 -0.92
N PRO A 560 -27.23 28.83 -1.52
CA PRO A 560 -27.69 29.19 -2.85
C PRO A 560 -27.23 28.23 -3.95
N MET A 561 -26.02 27.65 -3.83
CA MET A 561 -25.49 26.67 -4.81
C MET A 561 -26.33 25.40 -4.83
N VAL A 562 -26.62 24.84 -3.66
CA VAL A 562 -27.43 23.63 -3.53
C VAL A 562 -28.87 23.93 -3.94
N ARG A 563 -29.43 25.05 -3.46
CA ARG A 563 -30.82 25.47 -3.77
C ARG A 563 -31.06 25.62 -5.27
N ASN A 564 -30.15 26.23 -6.02
CA ASN A 564 -30.26 26.41 -7.47
C ASN A 564 -30.17 25.11 -8.25
N ILE A 565 -29.61 24.04 -7.66
CA ILE A 565 -29.53 22.70 -8.25
C ILE A 565 -30.82 21.93 -7.96
N ILE A 566 -31.17 21.76 -6.67
CA ILE A 566 -32.31 20.90 -6.24
C ILE A 566 -33.68 21.58 -6.30
N GLY A 567 -33.69 22.87 -6.50
CA GLY A 567 -34.94 23.67 -6.63
C GLY A 567 -35.45 23.77 -8.07
N GLN A 568 -34.81 23.15 -9.04
CA GLN A 568 -35.32 23.05 -10.41
C GLN A 568 -36.34 21.92 -10.50
N PRO A 569 -37.57 22.16 -11.04
CA PRO A 569 -38.63 21.16 -11.07
C PRO A 569 -38.28 19.88 -11.82
N LYS A 570 -37.42 19.97 -12.84
CA LYS A 570 -36.93 18.83 -13.62
C LYS A 570 -35.45 18.80 -13.66
N SER A 571 -34.88 17.60 -13.57
CA SER A 571 -33.48 17.36 -13.83
C SER A 571 -33.18 17.68 -15.29
N THR A 572 -32.01 18.28 -15.55
CA THR A 572 -31.59 18.64 -16.92
C THR A 572 -30.91 17.47 -17.66
N PHE A 573 -30.72 16.37 -17.00
CA PHE A 573 -30.19 15.11 -17.54
C PHE A 573 -30.96 13.91 -16.99
N ASN A 574 -31.00 12.82 -17.74
CA ASN A 574 -31.68 11.59 -17.36
C ASN A 574 -30.64 10.48 -17.13
N ILE A 575 -30.53 10.02 -15.86
CA ILE A 575 -29.53 9.00 -15.47
C ILE A 575 -29.80 7.65 -16.16
N ARG A 576 -31.07 7.26 -16.31
CA ARG A 576 -31.45 6.03 -17.03
C ARG A 576 -30.95 6.08 -18.49
N GLN A 577 -31.19 7.20 -19.17
CA GLN A 577 -30.73 7.40 -20.54
C GLN A 577 -29.19 7.40 -20.63
N ILE A 578 -28.49 8.02 -19.66
CA ILE A 578 -27.02 7.97 -19.55
C ILE A 578 -26.52 6.51 -19.50
N MET A 579 -27.19 5.67 -18.72
CA MET A 579 -26.81 4.25 -18.61
C MET A 579 -27.07 3.48 -19.91
N ASP A 580 -28.24 3.65 -20.51
CA ASP A 580 -28.67 2.89 -21.68
C ASP A 580 -27.91 3.30 -22.96
N GLU A 581 -27.57 4.58 -23.10
CA GLU A 581 -26.75 5.09 -24.20
C GLU A 581 -25.23 4.91 -23.96
N GLY A 582 -24.82 4.59 -22.74
CA GLY A 582 -23.41 4.40 -22.36
C GLY A 582 -22.63 5.69 -22.30
N LYS A 583 -23.28 6.76 -21.83
CA LYS A 583 -22.66 8.07 -21.62
C LYS A 583 -21.81 8.13 -20.37
N ILE A 584 -21.20 9.25 -20.12
CA ILE A 584 -20.26 9.50 -19.01
C ILE A 584 -20.89 10.55 -18.08
N LEU A 585 -21.06 10.22 -16.80
CA LEU A 585 -21.49 11.15 -15.77
C LEU A 585 -20.31 11.42 -14.82
N ILE A 586 -19.82 12.64 -14.77
CA ILE A 586 -18.74 13.03 -13.85
C ILE A 586 -19.32 13.97 -12.80
N VAL A 587 -19.36 13.50 -11.54
CA VAL A 587 -19.88 14.22 -10.38
C VAL A 587 -18.72 14.71 -9.53
N ASN A 588 -18.40 16.01 -9.70
CA ASN A 588 -17.34 16.70 -8.99
C ASN A 588 -17.94 17.46 -7.80
N LEU A 589 -17.80 16.91 -6.60
CA LEU A 589 -18.43 17.50 -5.40
C LEU A 589 -17.52 18.48 -4.64
N SER A 590 -16.23 18.52 -4.94
CA SER A 590 -15.23 19.50 -4.42
C SER A 590 -15.56 20.06 -3.04
N ARG A 591 -15.42 19.26 -1.98
CA ARG A 591 -15.79 19.62 -0.58
C ARG A 591 -15.24 20.97 -0.13
N GLY A 592 -14.05 21.33 -0.60
CA GLY A 592 -13.42 22.61 -0.28
C GLY A 592 -14.25 23.83 -0.75
N LEU A 593 -15.11 23.66 -1.79
CA LEU A 593 -15.93 24.71 -2.36
C LEU A 593 -17.38 24.65 -1.87
N LEU A 594 -17.92 23.44 -1.64
CA LEU A 594 -19.32 23.21 -1.26
C LEU A 594 -19.54 23.13 0.26
N GLY A 595 -18.51 22.74 1.01
CA GLY A 595 -18.62 22.27 2.40
C GLY A 595 -18.96 20.77 2.46
N GLU A 596 -18.57 20.12 3.55
CA GLU A 596 -18.67 18.67 3.72
C GLU A 596 -20.11 18.16 3.71
N ASP A 597 -21.00 18.80 4.45
CA ASP A 597 -22.42 18.42 4.55
C ASP A 597 -23.12 18.49 3.19
N ASN A 598 -22.93 19.59 2.45
CA ASN A 598 -23.58 19.78 1.15
C ASN A 598 -23.06 18.78 0.08
N ALA A 599 -21.76 18.49 0.09
CA ALA A 599 -21.17 17.49 -0.78
C ALA A 599 -21.69 16.08 -0.44
N GLY A 600 -21.78 15.75 0.85
CA GLY A 600 -22.34 14.49 1.34
C GLY A 600 -23.80 14.29 0.93
N ILE A 601 -24.65 15.34 1.09
CA ILE A 601 -26.06 15.31 0.69
C ILE A 601 -26.20 15.08 -0.82
N LEU A 602 -25.58 15.93 -1.65
CA LEU A 602 -25.71 15.83 -3.10
C LEU A 602 -25.16 14.50 -3.63
N GLY A 603 -24.04 14.02 -3.06
CA GLY A 603 -23.47 12.74 -3.45
C GLY A 603 -24.34 11.54 -3.08
N ALA A 604 -24.89 11.51 -1.85
CA ALA A 604 -25.79 10.45 -1.43
C ALA A 604 -27.09 10.43 -2.27
N MET A 605 -27.66 11.61 -2.54
CA MET A 605 -28.82 11.73 -3.43
C MET A 605 -28.51 11.26 -4.85
N MET A 606 -27.32 11.58 -5.38
CA MET A 606 -26.89 11.15 -6.70
C MET A 606 -26.72 9.62 -6.77
N VAL A 607 -26.04 9.01 -5.79
CA VAL A 607 -25.90 7.55 -5.69
C VAL A 607 -27.27 6.87 -5.66
N THR A 608 -28.19 7.40 -4.85
CA THR A 608 -29.57 6.89 -4.75
C THR A 608 -30.31 6.98 -6.09
N LYS A 609 -30.18 8.08 -6.80
CA LYS A 609 -30.84 8.22 -8.13
C LYS A 609 -30.21 7.31 -9.18
N ILE A 610 -28.89 7.07 -9.13
CA ILE A 610 -28.20 6.08 -9.99
C ILE A 610 -28.75 4.68 -9.70
N GLN A 611 -28.94 4.31 -8.43
CA GLN A 611 -29.56 3.04 -8.02
C GLN A 611 -30.99 2.90 -8.58
N LEU A 612 -31.83 3.88 -8.36
CA LEU A 612 -33.23 3.86 -8.82
C LEU A 612 -33.30 3.79 -10.37
N ALA A 613 -32.42 4.49 -11.06
CA ALA A 613 -32.28 4.41 -12.51
C ALA A 613 -31.85 3.02 -12.96
N ALA A 614 -30.93 2.37 -12.24
CA ALA A 614 -30.54 1.00 -12.53
C ALA A 614 -31.71 0.02 -12.30
N MET A 615 -32.42 0.12 -11.17
CA MET A 615 -33.60 -0.70 -10.86
C MET A 615 -34.72 -0.56 -11.90
N SER A 616 -34.95 0.65 -12.43
CA SER A 616 -35.92 0.88 -13.48
C SER A 616 -35.64 0.13 -14.79
N ARG A 617 -34.39 -0.41 -14.96
CA ARG A 617 -33.99 -1.26 -16.11
C ARG A 617 -34.58 -2.69 -16.02
N ALA A 618 -35.41 -2.98 -15.00
CA ALA A 618 -36.15 -4.22 -14.91
C ALA A 618 -37.07 -4.49 -16.12
N ASP A 619 -37.47 -3.43 -16.85
CA ASP A 619 -38.26 -3.49 -18.10
C ASP A 619 -37.46 -4.00 -19.31
N VAL A 620 -36.12 -4.07 -19.23
CA VAL A 620 -35.23 -4.56 -20.28
C VAL A 620 -34.74 -5.97 -19.91
N PRO A 621 -34.70 -6.95 -20.85
CA PRO A 621 -34.13 -8.28 -20.61
C PRO A 621 -32.67 -8.19 -20.12
N GLU A 622 -32.26 -9.05 -19.18
CA GLU A 622 -30.96 -8.97 -18.52
C GLU A 622 -29.78 -8.97 -19.52
N HIS A 623 -29.85 -9.78 -20.56
CA HIS A 623 -28.81 -9.91 -21.58
C HIS A 623 -28.70 -8.69 -22.54
N GLU A 624 -29.73 -7.83 -22.60
CA GLU A 624 -29.75 -6.61 -23.41
C GLU A 624 -29.32 -5.39 -22.61
N ARG A 625 -29.22 -5.51 -21.26
CA ARG A 625 -28.81 -4.40 -20.41
C ARG A 625 -27.36 -4.06 -20.64
N ARG A 626 -27.08 -2.84 -21.13
CA ARG A 626 -25.71 -2.35 -21.30
C ARG A 626 -25.02 -2.22 -19.96
N GLN A 627 -23.78 -2.70 -19.84
CA GLN A 627 -22.97 -2.57 -18.64
C GLN A 627 -22.69 -1.10 -18.34
N PHE A 628 -22.84 -0.70 -17.09
CA PHE A 628 -22.56 0.63 -16.60
C PHE A 628 -21.71 0.56 -15.34
N TYR A 629 -20.63 1.36 -15.27
CA TYR A 629 -19.65 1.29 -14.20
C TYR A 629 -19.79 2.52 -13.29
N LEU A 630 -19.97 2.29 -11.99
CA LEU A 630 -20.05 3.33 -10.98
C LEU A 630 -18.79 3.33 -10.13
N TYR A 631 -18.04 4.40 -10.20
CA TYR A 631 -16.84 4.64 -9.43
C TYR A 631 -17.13 5.64 -8.31
N VAL A 632 -16.85 5.24 -7.08
CA VAL A 632 -17.07 6.09 -5.90
C VAL A 632 -15.80 6.15 -5.09
N ASP A 633 -15.13 7.31 -5.11
CA ASP A 633 -14.00 7.56 -4.22
C ASP A 633 -14.51 8.02 -2.85
N GLU A 634 -13.78 7.67 -1.78
CA GLU A 634 -14.18 7.93 -0.40
C GLU A 634 -15.65 7.54 -0.13
N PHE A 635 -16.00 6.34 -0.52
CA PHE A 635 -17.35 5.77 -0.55
C PHE A 635 -18.13 5.96 0.75
N GLN A 636 -17.48 5.90 1.91
CA GLN A 636 -18.09 6.09 3.21
C GLN A 636 -18.84 7.42 3.34
N ASN A 637 -18.58 8.41 2.49
CA ASN A 637 -19.25 9.70 2.55
C ASN A 637 -20.68 9.65 1.99
N PHE A 638 -20.97 8.66 1.17
CA PHE A 638 -22.21 8.55 0.40
C PHE A 638 -23.04 7.31 0.73
N ALA A 639 -22.44 6.31 1.40
CA ALA A 639 -23.08 5.05 1.72
C ALA A 639 -24.24 5.26 2.73
N THR A 640 -25.45 4.86 2.36
CA THR A 640 -26.66 4.78 3.20
C THR A 640 -26.93 3.31 3.53
N ASP A 641 -27.85 3.02 4.48
CA ASP A 641 -28.28 1.64 4.79
C ASP A 641 -28.76 0.89 3.53
N SER A 642 -29.42 1.62 2.62
CA SER A 642 -29.91 1.08 1.34
C SER A 642 -28.78 0.63 0.41
N PHE A 643 -27.57 1.13 0.62
CA PHE A 643 -26.43 0.74 -0.21
C PHE A 643 -26.06 -0.75 -0.05
N ALA A 644 -26.36 -1.34 1.09
CA ALA A 644 -26.23 -2.78 1.28
C ALA A 644 -27.10 -3.58 0.29
N VAL A 645 -28.29 -3.07 -0.03
CA VAL A 645 -29.21 -3.65 -1.02
C VAL A 645 -28.63 -3.48 -2.44
N ILE A 646 -28.05 -2.32 -2.75
CA ILE A 646 -27.42 -2.08 -4.05
C ILE A 646 -26.32 -3.13 -4.32
N LEU A 647 -25.42 -3.33 -3.37
CA LEU A 647 -24.31 -4.29 -3.51
C LEU A 647 -24.79 -5.72 -3.78
N SER A 648 -25.95 -6.10 -3.24
CA SER A 648 -26.50 -7.45 -3.46
C SER A 648 -27.27 -7.60 -4.78
N GLU A 649 -27.85 -6.52 -5.32
CA GLU A 649 -28.79 -6.59 -6.46
C GLU A 649 -28.31 -5.89 -7.73
N ALA A 650 -27.39 -4.94 -7.66
CA ALA A 650 -26.97 -4.07 -8.77
C ALA A 650 -26.51 -4.86 -10.01
N ARG A 651 -25.89 -6.02 -9.80
CA ARG A 651 -25.46 -6.93 -10.88
C ARG A 651 -26.61 -7.32 -11.83
N LYS A 652 -27.81 -7.59 -11.29
CA LYS A 652 -28.99 -7.96 -12.08
C LYS A 652 -29.40 -6.85 -13.06
N TYR A 653 -29.09 -5.60 -12.70
CA TYR A 653 -29.41 -4.41 -13.51
C TYR A 653 -28.22 -3.89 -14.31
N ALA A 654 -27.15 -4.71 -14.44
CA ALA A 654 -25.90 -4.37 -15.13
C ALA A 654 -25.22 -3.08 -14.61
N LEU A 655 -25.33 -2.82 -13.29
CA LEU A 655 -24.60 -1.76 -12.60
C LEU A 655 -23.43 -2.37 -11.83
N ASN A 656 -22.20 -2.01 -12.22
CA ASN A 656 -20.95 -2.52 -11.68
C ASN A 656 -20.28 -1.48 -10.80
N LEU A 657 -20.07 -1.78 -9.52
CA LEU A 657 -19.51 -0.83 -8.56
C LEU A 657 -18.01 -1.04 -8.41
N THR A 658 -17.28 0.07 -8.40
CA THR A 658 -15.89 0.16 -7.96
C THR A 658 -15.83 1.22 -6.86
N ILE A 659 -15.60 0.79 -5.63
CA ILE A 659 -15.67 1.65 -4.44
C ILE A 659 -14.33 1.68 -3.73
N ALA A 660 -13.94 2.85 -3.22
CA ALA A 660 -12.68 3.05 -2.52
C ALA A 660 -12.86 3.72 -1.16
N ASN A 661 -12.06 3.26 -0.16
CA ASN A 661 -12.04 3.79 1.21
C ASN A 661 -10.62 3.95 1.73
N GLN A 662 -10.44 4.73 2.80
CA GLN A 662 -9.16 4.83 3.50
C GLN A 662 -9.00 3.77 4.59
N TYR A 663 -10.03 3.48 5.37
CA TYR A 663 -10.06 2.46 6.41
C TYR A 663 -11.47 1.91 6.66
N ILE A 664 -11.55 0.67 7.13
CA ILE A 664 -12.80 -0.11 7.24
C ILE A 664 -13.76 0.50 8.27
N ALA A 665 -13.23 1.02 9.39
CA ALA A 665 -14.05 1.59 10.47
C ALA A 665 -14.87 2.83 10.07
N GLN A 666 -14.60 3.43 8.89
CA GLN A 666 -15.44 4.51 8.34
C GLN A 666 -16.81 4.05 7.87
N MET A 667 -16.99 2.75 7.65
CA MET A 667 -18.27 2.18 7.22
C MET A 667 -19.08 1.68 8.40
N GLU A 668 -20.38 1.96 8.38
CA GLU A 668 -21.32 1.34 9.30
C GLU A 668 -21.38 -0.17 9.12
N GLN A 669 -21.66 -0.92 10.20
CA GLN A 669 -21.60 -2.37 10.19
C GLN A 669 -22.42 -3.02 9.06
N PRO A 670 -23.69 -2.64 8.81
CA PRO A 670 -24.50 -3.25 7.74
C PRO A 670 -23.89 -3.07 6.35
N VAL A 671 -23.33 -1.87 6.08
CA VAL A 671 -22.68 -1.55 4.80
C VAL A 671 -21.38 -2.33 4.64
N ARG A 672 -20.57 -2.38 5.70
CA ARG A 672 -19.32 -3.16 5.72
C ARG A 672 -19.58 -4.64 5.43
N ASP A 673 -20.54 -5.24 6.12
CA ASP A 673 -20.87 -6.66 5.96
C ASP A 673 -21.39 -6.94 4.54
N ALA A 674 -22.16 -6.01 3.96
CA ALA A 674 -22.60 -6.10 2.57
C ALA A 674 -21.46 -5.97 1.56
N VAL A 675 -20.50 -5.05 1.78
CA VAL A 675 -19.30 -4.92 0.91
C VAL A 675 -18.54 -6.22 0.88
N PHE A 676 -18.14 -6.73 2.03
CA PHE A 676 -17.31 -7.95 2.10
C PHE A 676 -18.06 -9.23 1.73
N GLY A 677 -19.39 -9.24 1.80
CA GLY A 677 -20.24 -10.36 1.38
C GLY A 677 -20.52 -10.45 -0.12
N ASN A 678 -20.45 -9.32 -0.85
CA ASN A 678 -20.87 -9.25 -2.25
C ASN A 678 -19.75 -8.87 -3.25
N VAL A 679 -18.61 -8.39 -2.76
CA VAL A 679 -17.50 -7.95 -3.63
C VAL A 679 -16.65 -9.13 -4.08
N GLY A 680 -16.46 -9.26 -5.40
CA GLY A 680 -15.64 -10.32 -6.00
C GLY A 680 -14.14 -10.03 -6.02
N THR A 681 -13.76 -8.75 -6.10
CA THR A 681 -12.35 -8.33 -6.13
C THR A 681 -12.06 -7.37 -4.99
N ILE A 682 -11.13 -7.74 -4.12
CA ILE A 682 -10.66 -6.92 -2.99
C ILE A 682 -9.20 -6.56 -3.22
N VAL A 683 -8.90 -5.27 -3.21
CA VAL A 683 -7.55 -4.72 -3.41
C VAL A 683 -7.15 -3.98 -2.14
N SER A 684 -6.03 -4.38 -1.56
CA SER A 684 -5.47 -3.75 -0.37
C SER A 684 -4.12 -3.12 -0.67
N PHE A 685 -4.06 -1.81 -0.68
CA PHE A 685 -2.82 -1.05 -0.51
C PHE A 685 -2.39 -1.11 0.96
N ARG A 686 -1.39 -0.32 1.35
CA ARG A 686 -0.99 -0.20 2.75
C ARG A 686 -2.17 0.25 3.61
N VAL A 687 -2.43 -0.50 4.68
CA VAL A 687 -3.54 -0.27 5.61
C VAL A 687 -3.04 -0.02 7.04
N SER A 688 -3.97 0.35 7.92
CA SER A 688 -3.70 0.53 9.35
C SER A 688 -3.54 -0.81 10.08
N PRO A 689 -2.86 -0.85 11.25
CA PRO A 689 -2.82 -2.03 12.11
C PRO A 689 -4.21 -2.51 12.56
N ASP A 690 -5.20 -1.60 12.65
CA ASP A 690 -6.57 -1.93 13.08
C ASP A 690 -7.35 -2.66 11.98
N ASP A 691 -7.11 -2.31 10.69
CA ASP A 691 -7.79 -2.93 9.55
C ASP A 691 -7.14 -4.26 9.11
N SER A 692 -5.84 -4.41 9.32
CA SER A 692 -5.08 -5.54 8.78
C SER A 692 -5.54 -6.91 9.29
N PRO A 693 -5.95 -7.13 10.58
CA PRO A 693 -6.44 -8.43 11.04
C PRO A 693 -7.77 -8.83 10.42
N PHE A 694 -8.61 -7.83 10.08
CA PHE A 694 -9.87 -8.08 9.40
C PHE A 694 -9.64 -8.51 7.95
N LEU A 695 -8.71 -7.83 7.25
CA LEU A 695 -8.40 -8.10 5.85
C LEU A 695 -7.62 -9.40 5.64
N GLN A 696 -6.78 -9.78 6.59
CA GLN A 696 -5.98 -11.00 6.53
C GLN A 696 -6.80 -12.21 6.07
N LYS A 697 -8.01 -12.37 6.59
CA LYS A 697 -8.94 -13.47 6.26
C LYS A 697 -9.25 -13.62 4.77
N TYR A 698 -9.09 -12.55 3.99
CA TYR A 698 -9.35 -12.52 2.55
C TYR A 698 -8.09 -12.76 1.71
N PHE A 699 -6.91 -12.70 2.35
CA PHE A 699 -5.62 -12.83 1.68
C PHE A 699 -4.80 -14.04 2.18
N GLU A 700 -5.29 -14.77 3.19
CA GLU A 700 -4.70 -16.03 3.63
C GLU A 700 -4.81 -17.13 2.57
N PRO A 701 -3.84 -18.04 2.54
CA PRO A 701 -2.65 -18.16 3.39
C PRO A 701 -1.44 -17.35 2.88
N GLN A 702 -1.57 -16.59 1.78
CA GLN A 702 -0.44 -15.94 1.11
C GLN A 702 0.10 -14.74 1.90
N PHE A 703 -0.76 -13.98 2.59
CA PHE A 703 -0.37 -12.75 3.30
C PHE A 703 -0.92 -12.72 4.73
N GLU A 704 -0.08 -12.19 5.62
CA GLU A 704 -0.41 -11.93 7.03
C GLU A 704 -0.66 -10.43 7.27
N SER A 705 -1.17 -10.08 8.47
CA SER A 705 -1.44 -8.69 8.86
C SER A 705 -0.22 -7.78 8.69
N ALA A 706 0.97 -8.26 9.04
CA ALA A 706 2.21 -7.50 8.92
C ALA A 706 2.53 -7.13 7.46
N ASP A 707 2.26 -8.03 6.52
CA ASP A 707 2.50 -7.80 5.09
C ASP A 707 1.62 -6.68 4.53
N LEU A 708 0.37 -6.58 5.02
CA LEU A 708 -0.59 -5.55 4.57
C LEU A 708 -0.24 -4.15 5.11
N ILE A 709 0.40 -4.08 6.30
CA ILE A 709 0.83 -2.83 6.92
C ILE A 709 2.10 -2.28 6.24
N GLN A 710 2.97 -3.16 5.74
CA GLN A 710 4.30 -2.79 5.23
C GLN A 710 4.33 -2.55 3.71
N GLN A 711 3.18 -2.54 3.02
CA GLN A 711 3.12 -2.30 1.58
C GLN A 711 3.78 -0.96 1.18
N HIS A 712 4.57 -0.97 0.10
CA HIS A 712 5.09 0.25 -0.50
C HIS A 712 3.98 1.06 -1.19
N ASN A 713 4.23 2.35 -1.40
CA ASN A 713 3.34 3.15 -2.24
C ASN A 713 3.23 2.52 -3.64
N ARG A 714 2.02 2.46 -4.18
CA ARG A 714 1.70 1.87 -5.48
C ARG A 714 1.81 0.33 -5.54
N HIS A 715 2.17 -0.34 -4.44
CA HIS A 715 2.10 -1.80 -4.31
C HIS A 715 0.82 -2.18 -3.59
N PHE A 716 0.22 -3.28 -4.00
CA PHE A 716 -1.02 -3.78 -3.42
C PHE A 716 -1.07 -5.30 -3.42
N VAL A 717 -1.93 -5.83 -2.56
CA VAL A 717 -2.33 -7.23 -2.54
C VAL A 717 -3.75 -7.31 -3.10
N VAL A 718 -4.03 -8.29 -3.94
CA VAL A 718 -5.34 -8.49 -4.55
C VAL A 718 -5.82 -9.92 -4.39
N SER A 719 -7.09 -10.05 -3.99
CA SER A 719 -7.88 -11.28 -4.06
C SER A 719 -9.01 -11.01 -5.04
N MET A 720 -8.99 -11.68 -6.19
CA MET A 720 -9.91 -11.39 -7.29
C MET A 720 -10.67 -12.63 -7.74
N THR A 721 -11.81 -12.39 -8.36
CA THR A 721 -12.55 -13.40 -9.10
C THR A 721 -12.05 -13.42 -10.55
N ILE A 722 -11.76 -14.60 -11.07
CA ILE A 722 -11.35 -14.84 -12.47
C ILE A 722 -12.30 -15.86 -13.07
N GLU A 723 -13.00 -15.48 -14.14
CA GLU A 723 -14.01 -16.32 -14.81
C GLU A 723 -15.08 -16.89 -13.86
N GLY A 724 -15.46 -16.08 -12.87
CA GLY A 724 -16.47 -16.44 -11.89
C GLY A 724 -15.98 -17.21 -10.66
N GLU A 725 -14.73 -17.66 -10.62
CA GLU A 725 -14.11 -18.37 -9.51
C GLU A 725 -13.13 -17.49 -8.72
N LYS A 726 -13.04 -17.72 -7.42
CA LYS A 726 -12.12 -16.95 -6.55
C LYS A 726 -10.70 -17.48 -6.70
N ALA A 727 -9.79 -16.62 -7.13
CA ALA A 727 -8.36 -16.91 -7.25
C ALA A 727 -7.60 -16.72 -5.93
N PRO A 728 -6.45 -17.42 -5.74
CA PRO A 728 -5.53 -17.14 -4.65
C PRO A 728 -5.07 -15.69 -4.66
N ALA A 729 -4.84 -15.13 -3.47
CA ALA A 729 -4.34 -13.77 -3.35
C ALA A 729 -2.90 -13.65 -3.86
N PHE A 730 -2.59 -12.54 -4.53
CA PHE A 730 -1.24 -12.27 -5.03
C PHE A 730 -0.89 -10.79 -4.89
N SER A 731 0.40 -10.48 -5.06
CA SER A 731 0.90 -9.10 -4.99
C SER A 731 1.10 -8.51 -6.38
N ALA A 732 0.93 -7.19 -6.46
CA ALA A 732 1.13 -6.44 -7.68
C ALA A 732 1.49 -4.97 -7.41
N LYS A 733 1.80 -4.22 -8.47
CA LYS A 733 1.97 -2.77 -8.45
C LYS A 733 1.06 -2.09 -9.48
N THR A 734 0.69 -0.84 -9.22
CA THR A 734 -0.13 -0.06 -10.16
C THR A 734 0.67 0.29 -11.41
N LEU A 735 0.00 0.31 -12.55
CA LEU A 735 0.54 0.89 -13.79
C LEU A 735 0.70 2.42 -13.66
N ASN A 736 1.62 2.97 -14.41
CA ASN A 736 1.68 4.42 -14.62
C ASN A 736 0.56 4.87 -15.54
N LEU A 737 -0.10 5.97 -15.19
CA LEU A 737 -1.04 6.61 -16.12
C LEU A 737 -0.30 7.16 -17.33
N PRO A 738 -0.82 7.00 -18.54
CA PRO A 738 -0.24 7.66 -19.72
C PRO A 738 -0.41 9.17 -19.60
N GLN A 739 0.35 9.92 -20.39
CA GLN A 739 0.06 11.35 -20.56
C GLN A 739 -1.16 11.52 -21.47
N PRO A 740 -2.08 12.45 -21.16
CA PRO A 740 -3.19 12.74 -22.06
C PRO A 740 -2.64 13.26 -23.41
N VAL A 741 -3.24 12.79 -24.50
CA VAL A 741 -2.84 13.20 -25.85
C VAL A 741 -3.19 14.67 -26.10
N GLU A 742 -4.37 15.09 -25.63
CA GLU A 742 -4.89 16.45 -25.70
C GLU A 742 -5.80 16.71 -24.51
N ASP A 743 -5.71 17.87 -23.88
CA ASP A 743 -6.61 18.27 -22.79
C ASP A 743 -7.82 19.03 -23.34
N LEU A 744 -8.91 18.32 -23.54
CA LEU A 744 -10.19 18.88 -24.02
C LEU A 744 -11.11 19.36 -22.90
N THR A 745 -10.65 19.43 -21.65
CA THR A 745 -11.45 19.82 -20.47
C THR A 745 -12.24 21.11 -20.69
N PRO A 746 -11.68 22.22 -21.23
CA PRO A 746 -12.47 23.44 -21.43
C PRO A 746 -13.66 23.24 -22.41
N ARG A 747 -13.45 22.50 -23.50
CA ARG A 747 -14.48 22.17 -24.48
C ARG A 747 -15.58 21.28 -23.89
N ILE A 748 -15.19 20.30 -23.07
CA ILE A 748 -16.13 19.40 -22.36
C ILE A 748 -17.02 20.21 -21.42
N VAL A 749 -16.43 21.09 -20.61
CA VAL A 749 -17.18 21.94 -19.66
C VAL A 749 -18.15 22.85 -20.39
N GLU A 750 -17.73 23.52 -21.47
CA GLU A 750 -18.57 24.38 -22.28
C GLU A 750 -19.74 23.61 -22.92
N GLN A 751 -19.44 22.44 -23.51
CA GLN A 751 -20.46 21.57 -24.12
C GLN A 751 -21.48 21.08 -23.08
N SER A 752 -21.03 20.63 -21.91
CA SER A 752 -21.89 20.18 -20.83
C SER A 752 -22.76 21.31 -20.27
N ARG A 753 -22.22 22.53 -20.12
CA ARG A 753 -23.00 23.72 -19.77
C ARG A 753 -24.11 24.00 -20.77
N ARG A 754 -23.79 23.97 -22.06
CA ARG A 754 -24.75 24.23 -23.15
C ARG A 754 -25.90 23.22 -23.15
N LEU A 755 -25.61 21.94 -22.89
CA LEU A 755 -26.61 20.86 -22.97
C LEU A 755 -27.42 20.72 -21.68
N TYR A 756 -26.80 20.88 -20.51
CA TYR A 756 -27.33 20.44 -19.23
C TYR A 756 -27.45 21.56 -18.18
N SER A 757 -27.04 22.79 -18.46
CA SER A 757 -27.11 23.88 -17.47
C SER A 757 -27.96 25.04 -17.99
N ARG A 758 -28.37 25.89 -17.07
CA ARG A 758 -29.10 27.15 -17.36
C ARG A 758 -28.42 28.31 -16.65
N GLN A 759 -28.59 29.52 -17.14
CA GLN A 759 -28.09 30.71 -16.46
C GLN A 759 -28.71 30.86 -15.09
N ARG A 760 -27.91 31.18 -14.09
CA ARG A 760 -28.31 31.37 -12.69
C ARG A 760 -29.53 32.30 -12.57
N ALA A 761 -29.54 33.44 -13.26
CA ALA A 761 -30.62 34.42 -13.24
C ALA A 761 -32.00 33.84 -13.63
N ASP A 762 -32.00 32.91 -14.61
CA ASP A 762 -33.25 32.28 -15.05
C ASP A 762 -33.74 31.24 -14.06
N ILE A 763 -32.80 30.49 -13.43
CA ILE A 763 -33.16 29.53 -12.37
C ILE A 763 -33.73 30.25 -11.15
N GLU A 764 -33.11 31.34 -10.70
CA GLU A 764 -33.58 32.14 -9.59
C GLU A 764 -35.00 32.71 -9.89
N LYS A 765 -35.28 33.15 -11.12
CA LYS A 765 -36.64 33.54 -11.54
C LYS A 765 -37.64 32.37 -11.45
N ILE A 766 -37.26 31.17 -11.88
CA ILE A 766 -38.13 29.98 -11.79
C ILE A 766 -38.43 29.67 -10.33
N ILE A 767 -37.45 29.65 -9.46
CA ILE A 767 -37.60 29.38 -8.02
C ILE A 767 -38.46 30.45 -7.36
N HIS A 768 -38.23 31.74 -7.66
CA HIS A 768 -39.04 32.85 -7.15
C HIS A 768 -40.48 32.82 -7.67
N THR A 769 -40.68 32.45 -8.93
CA THR A 769 -42.03 32.36 -9.52
C THR A 769 -42.83 31.23 -8.88
N ALA A 770 -42.19 30.07 -8.64
CA ALA A 770 -42.81 28.97 -7.90
C ALA A 770 -43.18 29.36 -6.46
N ALA A 771 -42.31 30.09 -5.76
CA ALA A 771 -42.59 30.61 -4.42
C ALA A 771 -43.73 31.66 -4.40
N ASN A 772 -43.79 32.54 -5.39
CA ASN A 772 -44.81 33.62 -5.47
C ASN A 772 -46.17 33.17 -5.95
N LYS A 773 -46.31 32.10 -6.73
CA LYS A 773 -47.62 31.53 -7.11
C LYS A 773 -48.48 31.22 -5.90
N ALA A 774 -47.88 30.79 -4.80
CA ALA A 774 -48.59 30.50 -3.54
C ALA A 774 -49.09 31.76 -2.82
N SER A 775 -48.32 32.87 -2.86
CA SER A 775 -48.72 34.11 -2.20
C SER A 775 -49.87 34.84 -2.94
N ALA A 776 -50.00 34.63 -4.26
CA ALA A 776 -51.12 35.20 -5.03
C ALA A 776 -52.50 34.55 -4.70
N TYR A 777 -52.47 33.24 -4.37
CA TYR A 777 -53.67 32.54 -3.91
C TYR A 777 -54.15 32.98 -2.51
N SER A 778 -53.26 33.39 -1.63
CA SER A 778 -53.63 33.93 -0.31
C SER A 778 -54.24 35.33 -0.37
N GLY A 779 -53.97 36.09 -1.43
CA GLY A 779 -54.47 37.43 -1.64
C GLY A 779 -55.93 37.51 -2.13
N GLN A 780 -56.49 36.42 -2.69
CA GLN A 780 -57.85 36.42 -3.23
C GLN A 780 -58.92 36.03 -2.22
N GLN A 781 -58.65 35.55 -1.04
CA GLN A 781 -59.59 35.14 0.00
C GLN A 781 -59.85 36.23 1.07
N ASN A 782 -59.20 37.39 1.04
CA ASN A 782 -59.46 38.50 1.95
C ASN A 782 -60.02 39.70 1.22
N LYS A 783 -61.25 39.54 0.59
CA LYS A 783 -62.13 40.65 0.38
C LYS A 783 -62.97 40.75 1.63
N PRO A 784 -63.00 41.91 2.30
CA PRO A 784 -63.88 42.09 3.50
C PRO A 784 -65.34 42.17 3.07
N GLN A 785 -66.17 41.24 3.59
CA GLN A 785 -67.61 41.38 3.56
C GLN A 785 -68.03 42.60 4.41
N ASN A 786 -68.69 43.58 3.78
CA ASN A 786 -69.35 44.70 4.41
C ASN A 786 -70.30 44.25 5.55
N GLN A 787 -69.94 44.59 6.76
CA GLN A 787 -70.90 44.60 7.87
C GLN A 787 -71.27 46.06 8.19
N PRO A 788 -72.57 46.36 8.50
CA PRO A 788 -73.05 47.73 8.65
C PRO A 788 -72.62 48.39 9.98
N GLN A 789 -72.32 49.68 9.86
CA GLN A 789 -71.87 50.54 10.93
C GLN A 789 -73.02 50.72 12.03
N LYS A 790 -72.65 50.64 13.31
CA LYS A 790 -73.37 51.15 14.47
C LYS A 790 -72.73 52.44 14.98
N PRO A 791 -73.47 53.39 15.46
CA PRO A 791 -73.06 54.77 15.68
C PRO A 791 -72.28 55.00 16.99
N PRO A 792 -71.62 56.16 17.12
CA PRO A 792 -70.62 56.40 18.13
C PRO A 792 -71.16 56.85 19.50
N GLN A 793 -70.51 56.50 20.61
CA GLN A 793 -70.70 57.12 21.92
C GLN A 793 -69.32 57.62 22.47
N PRO A 794 -69.42 58.63 23.43
CA PRO A 794 -68.50 59.76 23.48
C PRO A 794 -67.28 59.58 24.36
N THR A 795 -66.31 60.37 24.05
CA THR A 795 -64.97 60.62 24.72
C THR A 795 -65.14 61.17 26.16
N LYS A 796 -64.29 60.76 27.06
CA LYS A 796 -63.73 61.55 28.18
C LYS A 796 -62.28 61.12 28.51
N PRO A 797 -61.51 61.94 29.27
CA PRO A 797 -60.28 62.53 28.70
C PRO A 797 -58.99 62.04 29.38
N GLN A 798 -57.87 62.41 28.73
CA GLN A 798 -56.47 62.19 29.12
C GLN A 798 -56.13 62.77 30.50
N THR A 799 -55.22 62.06 31.23
CA THR A 799 -54.18 62.70 32.04
C THR A 799 -52.92 61.85 32.02
N LYS A 800 -51.81 62.50 31.63
CA LYS A 800 -50.45 62.18 31.82
C LYS A 800 -49.95 62.84 33.08
N PRO A 801 -48.73 62.65 33.52
CA PRO A 801 -47.92 61.54 34.00
C PRO A 801 -47.42 61.74 35.46
N VAL A 802 -46.58 60.85 36.01
CA VAL A 802 -45.41 61.19 36.86
C VAL A 802 -44.66 59.95 37.33
N ASN A 803 -43.36 60.02 37.16
CA ASN A 803 -42.33 59.18 37.74
C ASN A 803 -42.42 58.98 39.23
N ASN A 804 -42.01 57.89 39.81
CA ASN A 804 -40.87 57.85 40.70
C ASN A 804 -40.43 56.46 41.11
N GLU A 805 -39.14 56.42 41.31
CA GLU A 805 -38.29 55.40 41.81
C GLU A 805 -38.58 54.82 43.19
N LYS A 806 -37.95 53.70 43.40
CA LYS A 806 -37.32 53.14 44.62
C LYS A 806 -38.01 52.11 45.46
N ALA A 807 -37.18 51.05 45.60
CA ALA A 807 -36.90 50.30 46.83
C ALA A 807 -37.92 49.30 47.30
N GLY A 808 -37.56 48.04 47.40
CA GLY A 808 -36.95 47.47 48.50
C GLY A 808 -37.42 46.04 48.81
N LYS A 809 -36.52 45.14 48.82
CA LYS A 809 -36.25 44.04 49.79
C LYS A 809 -37.39 43.25 50.46
N ALA A 810 -37.10 41.91 50.43
CA ALA A 810 -37.29 40.94 51.54
C ALA A 810 -38.66 40.26 51.60
N ALA A 811 -38.84 39.00 51.82
CA ALA A 811 -38.19 37.92 52.53
C ALA A 811 -38.97 36.62 52.24
N ALA A 812 -38.29 35.55 52.05
CA ALA A 812 -38.06 34.43 52.93
C ALA A 812 -39.28 33.54 53.35
N GLY A 813 -39.13 32.27 53.14
CA GLY A 813 -39.56 31.30 54.11
C GLY A 813 -40.25 30.04 53.63
N LEU A 814 -39.55 28.95 53.69
CA LEU A 814 -39.87 27.69 54.40
C LEU A 814 -40.90 26.76 53.70
N LEU A 815 -40.68 25.46 53.56
CA LEU A 815 -40.06 24.39 54.30
C LEU A 815 -40.07 23.09 53.44
N ARG A 816 -39.00 22.33 53.40
CA ARG A 816 -38.76 20.95 53.88
C ARG A 816 -39.75 19.89 53.35
N SER A 817 -39.37 18.72 52.92
CA SER A 817 -38.33 17.70 53.30
C SER A 817 -38.59 16.50 52.38
N LEU A 818 -37.72 15.60 52.00
CA LEU A 818 -36.92 14.65 52.69
C LEU A 818 -36.01 13.91 51.66
N SER A 819 -34.71 13.76 52.00
CA SER A 819 -33.79 12.76 51.46
C SER A 819 -33.88 11.48 52.33
N PRO A 820 -33.18 10.35 52.03
CA PRO A 820 -31.73 10.31 52.17
C PRO A 820 -30.93 9.26 51.32
N ASN A 821 -29.68 9.54 51.20
CA ASN A 821 -28.48 8.66 51.30
C ASN A 821 -28.17 7.65 50.14
N THR A 822 -26.93 7.52 49.66
CA THR A 822 -25.62 7.40 50.31
C THR A 822 -24.46 7.63 49.31
N ARG A 823 -23.43 8.29 49.80
CA ARG A 823 -22.02 8.31 49.27
C ARG A 823 -21.24 7.19 49.99
N PRO A 824 -19.91 6.90 49.75
CA PRO A 824 -18.76 7.80 49.53
C PRO A 824 -17.71 7.29 48.49
N GLU A 825 -16.53 7.78 48.11
CA GLU A 825 -15.57 8.74 48.69
C GLU A 825 -14.46 9.03 47.64
N THR A 826 -13.91 10.21 47.70
CA THR A 826 -12.67 10.63 47.02
C THR A 826 -11.43 10.42 47.91
N PRO A 827 -10.16 10.59 47.45
CA PRO A 827 -9.54 11.88 47.73
C PRO A 827 -8.56 12.46 46.71
N ALA A 828 -8.38 13.77 46.85
CA ALA A 828 -7.56 14.70 46.14
C ALA A 828 -6.08 14.78 46.60
N LYS A 829 -5.22 15.44 45.82
CA LYS A 829 -4.19 16.46 46.20
C LYS A 829 -3.44 17.03 44.99
N LYS A 830 -3.47 18.28 44.84
CA LYS A 830 -2.70 19.50 45.16
C LYS A 830 -1.75 19.98 44.04
N ARG A 831 -2.10 21.17 43.47
CA ARG A 831 -1.40 22.46 43.30
C ARG A 831 0.12 22.47 43.03
N ARG A 832 0.52 23.20 41.91
CA ARG A 832 1.34 24.41 42.04
C ARG A 832 1.36 25.27 40.77
N ARG A 833 1.06 26.57 41.00
CA ARG A 833 1.23 27.71 40.08
C ARG A 833 2.72 28.10 39.99
N ARG A 834 3.17 28.57 38.81
CA ARG A 834 4.03 29.80 38.77
C ARG A 834 3.98 30.45 37.39
N ARG A 835 3.92 31.75 37.48
CA ARG A 835 3.76 32.87 36.59
C ARG A 835 5.07 33.21 35.83
N SER A 836 4.88 33.74 34.59
CA SER A 836 5.35 34.97 33.98
C SER A 836 6.80 35.03 33.44
N ARG A 837 7.02 35.45 32.21
CA ARG A 837 7.26 36.83 31.81
C ARG A 837 7.49 37.00 30.31
N ARG A 838 6.92 38.07 29.77
CA ARG A 838 7.16 38.64 28.43
C ARG A 838 8.59 39.13 28.25
N LYS A 839 9.09 39.10 26.98
CA LYS A 839 9.76 40.24 26.26
C LYS A 839 10.01 39.72 24.84
N SER A 840 9.53 40.26 23.91
CA SER A 840 9.59 41.30 22.85
C SER A 840 10.94 41.40 22.16
N THR A 841 10.81 41.42 20.84
CA THR A 841 11.39 42.20 19.74
C THR A 841 12.68 41.73 19.08
N ALA A 842 12.52 41.61 17.82
CA ALA A 842 13.21 42.29 16.71
C ALA A 842 14.20 41.46 15.86
N ASP A 843 13.84 41.43 14.61
CA ASP A 843 14.62 41.46 13.36
C ASP A 843 15.98 40.75 13.26
N MET A 844 16.01 39.80 12.32
CA MET A 844 16.96 39.91 11.19
C MET A 844 16.61 38.92 10.08
N GLN A 845 16.36 39.48 8.91
CA GLN A 845 16.37 38.78 7.63
C GLN A 845 17.77 38.21 7.37
N HIS A 846 17.83 36.92 7.05
CA HIS A 846 18.87 36.43 6.15
C HIS A 846 18.30 35.31 5.29
N GLN A 847 18.32 35.58 3.98
CA GLN A 847 18.12 34.61 2.91
C GLN A 847 19.11 33.46 3.07
N ALA A 848 18.56 32.22 3.06
CA ALA A 848 19.32 31.04 2.73
C ALA A 848 18.54 30.27 1.69
N ALA A 849 19.13 30.12 0.52
CA ALA A 849 18.68 29.31 -0.57
C ALA A 849 18.61 27.85 -0.12
N VAL A 850 17.43 27.27 -0.17
CA VAL A 850 17.23 25.83 0.04
C VAL A 850 17.47 25.16 -1.30
N ASN A 851 18.61 24.51 -1.43
CA ASN A 851 18.82 23.49 -2.45
C ASN A 851 17.96 22.27 -2.08
N GLN A 852 16.88 22.07 -2.82
CA GLN A 852 16.15 20.81 -2.85
C GLN A 852 16.99 19.79 -3.63
N HIS A 853 17.67 18.89 -2.94
CA HIS A 853 18.06 17.60 -3.51
C HIS A 853 17.05 16.56 -3.04
N SER A 854 16.11 16.25 -3.93
CA SER A 854 15.32 15.04 -3.86
C SER A 854 16.25 13.82 -4.04
N PRO A 855 16.06 12.73 -3.27
CA PRO A 855 16.76 11.49 -3.57
C PRO A 855 16.27 10.97 -4.92
N GLN A 856 17.18 10.72 -5.83
CA GLN A 856 16.91 10.05 -7.09
C GLN A 856 16.28 8.68 -6.80
N ALA A 857 15.06 8.52 -7.24
CA ALA A 857 14.38 7.25 -7.30
C ALA A 857 15.15 6.33 -8.28
N VAL A 858 15.36 5.10 -7.88
CA VAL A 858 15.76 4.00 -8.76
C VAL A 858 14.81 3.99 -9.96
N SER A 859 15.36 3.96 -11.17
CA SER A 859 14.59 3.93 -12.41
C SER A 859 13.86 2.59 -12.51
N ASP A 860 12.62 2.55 -12.03
CA ASP A 860 11.67 1.53 -12.46
C ASP A 860 11.49 1.68 -13.97
N GLN A 861 11.68 0.62 -14.73
CA GLN A 861 11.33 0.59 -16.15
C GLN A 861 9.87 1.03 -16.25
N GLU A 862 9.64 2.14 -16.92
CA GLU A 862 8.33 2.76 -17.05
C GLU A 862 7.41 1.90 -17.94
N HIS A 863 6.57 1.08 -17.30
CA HIS A 863 5.45 0.44 -17.98
C HIS A 863 4.33 1.47 -18.19
N THR A 864 4.43 2.20 -19.29
CA THR A 864 3.45 3.22 -19.68
C THR A 864 2.53 2.67 -20.77
N ILE A 865 1.22 2.82 -20.58
CA ILE A 865 0.23 2.47 -21.59
C ILE A 865 0.33 3.48 -22.74
N ARG A 866 0.59 3.02 -23.97
CA ARG A 866 0.49 3.86 -25.17
C ARG A 866 -0.92 3.74 -25.74
N LEU A 867 -1.67 4.82 -25.68
CA LEU A 867 -2.94 4.94 -26.39
C LEU A 867 -2.65 5.21 -27.87
N ARG A 868 -3.13 4.35 -28.75
CA ARG A 868 -3.15 4.59 -30.21
C ARG A 868 -4.48 5.18 -30.63
#